data_e0ada802a91f84aae2b7e8d169341101
#
_entry.id   e0ada802a91f84aae2b7e8d169341101
#
_cell.length_a   1.000
_cell.length_b   1.000
_cell.length_c   1.000
_cell.angle_alpha   90.00
_cell.angle_beta   90.00
_cell.angle_gamma   90.00
#
_symmetry.space_group_name_H-M   'P 1'
#
loop_
_entity.id
_entity.type
_entity.pdbx_description
1 polymer ?
#
loop_
_entity_poly.entity_id
_entity_poly.type
_entity_poly.pdbx_seq_one_letter_code
_entity_poly.pdbx_strand_id
1 'polypeptide(L)'
;MRVFLLILVALSCTTLSAFAQDTLLTPTAKQVSLANTALEAARKKDFSELDQQLQQLNRHPLAAYFDYHRILDALPKVNVDEIKAFKKQYADTPLANSLHNVALNAFGKAKQWEALLALQPTPPNDNTAQCYYWQAQYHVSPKQAQKAIPNLWLTGASMPSACDPLFIAGHKDGIITVELVWQRFLLAMAAQNTGLMRHLAVALEGEHSKQAEFAQELFENPERILTLPNAWPEPLKDNFKKTALLIQAQKDTGAAITLLQRLTTPPAAMGEKARHDAEHKIVWYVLIRDLEDYLPWADQWLNRHGDDELLQQRVRLAIRQQDWPRVVIAINKFSEAKQNDPRWQYWLGRALHETGNKKLARSTFEKAAQRRTFWAFLAADQIKQPYALNAQAPLTAAQPPNSERLARIHWLMAMNETGLARSEWLLWMRQEPKQSAALANYALQQGWPGFTVDAAIQMKDVNTLSWRFPLAHSAEFQQAAKQAKLDPYLLMAIARRESAYQHHVVSHAGAVGLMQVMPATAKQVANWRQEKPPTQADLKTPKRSIELGSTYVERMLERFHNNRILALAAYNAGPHRVEAWLNSRDMPFDVWIESIPFYETREYVQAVLTYRVILEASAKQDSGPKNSLLTHAEKKMRYNQKLLKK
;
A
#
# COMPACT_ATOMS: atom_id res chain seq x y z
N MET A 1 67.28 -13.91 7.76
CA MET A 1 66.92 -12.54 8.25
C MET A 1 66.03 -11.73 7.29
N ARG A 2 65.94 -12.05 5.99
CA ARG A 2 65.12 -11.28 5.02
C ARG A 2 63.63 -11.77 4.90
N VAL A 3 63.33 -12.98 5.32
CA VAL A 3 61.96 -13.53 5.23
C VAL A 3 61.07 -13.06 6.39
N PHE A 4 61.66 -12.79 7.57
CA PHE A 4 60.89 -12.29 8.73
C PHE A 4 60.46 -10.81 8.62
N LEU A 5 61.15 -10.00 7.83
CA LEU A 5 60.79 -8.59 7.64
C LEU A 5 59.60 -8.39 6.69
N LEU A 6 59.41 -9.30 5.73
CA LEU A 6 58.27 -9.25 4.80
C LEU A 6 56.93 -9.68 5.44
N ILE A 7 56.97 -10.57 6.44
CA ILE A 7 55.75 -11.01 7.18
C ILE A 7 55.26 -9.91 8.13
N LEU A 8 56.18 -9.16 8.75
CA LEU A 8 55.83 -8.04 9.64
C LEU A 8 55.25 -6.83 8.89
N VAL A 9 55.69 -6.56 7.66
CA VAL A 9 55.14 -5.48 6.82
C VAL A 9 53.77 -5.86 6.27
N ALA A 10 53.55 -7.14 5.92
CA ALA A 10 52.22 -7.62 5.46
C ALA A 10 51.16 -7.62 6.59
N LEU A 11 51.56 -7.97 7.84
CA LEU A 11 50.65 -7.92 8.99
C LEU A 11 50.32 -6.47 9.41
N SER A 12 51.27 -5.54 9.31
CA SER A 12 51.04 -4.14 9.63
C SER A 12 50.18 -3.41 8.58
N CYS A 13 50.26 -3.79 7.28
CA CYS A 13 49.39 -3.24 6.26
C CYS A 13 47.94 -3.80 6.34
N THR A 14 47.77 -5.05 6.72
CA THR A 14 46.41 -5.66 6.90
C THR A 14 45.70 -5.14 8.15
N THR A 15 46.43 -4.90 9.23
CA THR A 15 45.86 -4.31 10.46
C THR A 15 45.54 -2.83 10.29
N LEU A 16 46.34 -2.04 9.57
CA LEU A 16 46.06 -0.64 9.28
C LEU A 16 44.85 -0.47 8.34
N SER A 17 44.65 -1.37 7.37
CA SER A 17 43.47 -1.32 6.51
C SER A 17 42.18 -1.76 7.24
N ALA A 18 42.25 -2.72 8.15
CA ALA A 18 41.12 -3.11 8.97
C ALA A 18 40.70 -2.01 9.98
N PHE A 19 41.68 -1.37 10.65
CA PHE A 19 41.43 -0.23 11.54
C PHE A 19 40.87 0.99 10.79
N ALA A 20 41.30 1.27 9.57
CA ALA A 20 40.82 2.38 8.77
C ALA A 20 39.41 2.12 8.22
N GLN A 21 39.01 0.86 8.03
CA GLN A 21 37.66 0.46 7.59
C GLN A 21 36.65 0.47 8.75
N ASP A 22 37.04 0.08 9.97
CA ASP A 22 36.16 0.15 11.14
C ASP A 22 35.80 1.59 11.53
N THR A 23 36.74 2.54 11.36
CA THR A 23 36.47 3.95 11.64
C THR A 23 35.52 4.63 10.65
N LEU A 24 35.33 4.06 9.44
CA LEU A 24 34.33 4.54 8.48
C LEU A 24 32.90 4.10 8.85
N LEU A 25 32.73 2.91 9.42
CA LEU A 25 31.41 2.38 9.81
C LEU A 25 30.83 3.08 11.04
N THR A 26 31.68 3.48 12.01
CA THR A 26 31.23 4.05 13.28
C THR A 26 31.69 5.51 13.42
N PRO A 27 30.88 6.49 12.96
CA PRO A 27 31.23 7.89 13.12
C PRO A 27 31.26 8.28 14.61
N THR A 28 32.23 9.12 14.98
CA THR A 28 32.29 9.72 16.32
C THR A 28 31.16 10.74 16.51
N ALA A 29 30.78 11.06 17.74
CA ALA A 29 29.77 12.07 18.04
C ALA A 29 30.08 13.43 17.40
N LYS A 30 31.37 13.82 17.34
CA LYS A 30 31.82 15.05 16.67
C LYS A 30 31.56 14.98 15.15
N GLN A 31 31.87 13.85 14.50
CA GLN A 31 31.63 13.67 13.07
C GLN A 31 30.12 13.67 12.74
N VAL A 32 29.30 13.06 13.59
CA VAL A 32 27.83 13.09 13.44
C VAL A 32 27.30 14.52 13.53
N SER A 33 27.79 15.32 14.50
CA SER A 33 27.40 16.73 14.65
C SER A 33 27.79 17.54 13.41
N LEU A 34 29.02 17.42 12.93
CA LEU A 34 29.50 18.11 11.72
C LEU A 34 28.67 17.69 10.49
N ALA A 35 28.41 16.41 10.32
CA ALA A 35 27.62 15.90 9.19
C ALA A 35 26.16 16.39 9.21
N ASN A 36 25.55 16.47 10.38
CA ASN A 36 24.21 17.05 10.53
C ASN A 36 24.19 18.52 10.12
N THR A 37 25.16 19.33 10.64
CA THR A 37 25.27 20.75 10.27
C THR A 37 25.51 20.90 8.77
N ALA A 38 26.41 20.09 8.18
CA ALA A 38 26.68 20.10 6.75
C ALA A 38 25.42 19.75 5.91
N LEU A 39 24.65 18.73 6.32
CA LEU A 39 23.45 18.34 5.59
C LEU A 39 22.34 19.40 5.71
N GLU A 40 22.20 20.04 6.86
CA GLU A 40 21.28 21.17 7.04
C GLU A 40 21.69 22.39 6.21
N ALA A 41 22.98 22.74 6.17
CA ALA A 41 23.51 23.80 5.35
C ALA A 41 23.23 23.54 3.86
N ALA A 42 23.48 22.30 3.39
CA ALA A 42 23.17 21.88 2.03
C ALA A 42 21.66 22.02 1.70
N ARG A 43 20.79 21.61 2.60
CA ARG A 43 19.31 21.76 2.46
C ARG A 43 18.86 23.22 2.43
N LYS A 44 19.53 24.08 3.18
CA LYS A 44 19.26 25.53 3.23
C LYS A 44 19.96 26.31 2.11
N LYS A 45 20.78 25.64 1.27
CA LYS A 45 21.59 26.20 0.17
C LYS A 45 22.70 27.13 0.68
N ASP A 46 23.10 26.96 1.92
CA ASP A 46 24.26 27.67 2.50
C ASP A 46 25.55 26.87 2.21
N PHE A 47 26.04 27.03 0.99
CA PHE A 47 27.24 26.29 0.54
C PHE A 47 28.54 26.81 1.16
N SER A 48 28.55 28.01 1.70
CA SER A 48 29.71 28.52 2.46
C SER A 48 29.87 27.77 3.77
N GLU A 49 28.79 27.64 4.52
CA GLU A 49 28.76 26.85 5.76
C GLU A 49 29.03 25.37 5.46
N LEU A 50 28.42 24.82 4.38
CA LEU A 50 28.70 23.45 3.95
C LEU A 50 30.19 23.21 3.74
N ASP A 51 30.91 24.08 2.99
CA ASP A 51 32.32 23.94 2.71
C ASP A 51 33.17 24.01 3.97
N GLN A 52 32.81 24.89 4.90
CA GLN A 52 33.48 25.01 6.20
C GLN A 52 33.35 23.72 7.03
N GLN A 53 32.15 23.11 7.04
CA GLN A 53 31.93 21.86 7.74
C GLN A 53 32.65 20.70 7.08
N LEU A 54 32.68 20.62 5.74
CA LEU A 54 33.37 19.58 4.99
C LEU A 54 34.89 19.60 5.21
N GLN A 55 35.52 20.78 5.34
CA GLN A 55 36.94 20.89 5.69
C GLN A 55 37.26 20.23 7.04
N GLN A 56 36.34 20.28 8.00
CA GLN A 56 36.48 19.66 9.31
C GLN A 56 36.11 18.16 9.34
N LEU A 57 35.20 17.74 8.45
CA LEU A 57 34.67 16.39 8.43
C LEU A 57 35.68 15.35 7.92
N ASN A 58 36.70 15.80 7.21
CA ASN A 58 37.77 14.98 6.66
C ASN A 58 37.20 13.83 5.79
N ARG A 59 37.49 12.58 6.08
CA ARG A 59 37.02 11.44 5.30
C ARG A 59 35.60 11.02 5.75
N HIS A 60 34.61 11.04 4.82
CA HIS A 60 33.23 10.68 5.10
C HIS A 60 32.54 10.02 3.87
N PRO A 61 31.50 9.16 4.06
CA PRO A 61 30.82 8.48 2.96
C PRO A 61 29.62 9.24 2.36
N LEU A 62 29.37 10.51 2.78
CA LEU A 62 28.15 11.26 2.47
C LEU A 62 28.27 12.22 1.27
N ALA A 63 29.36 12.16 0.50
CA ALA A 63 29.63 13.10 -0.61
C ALA A 63 28.44 13.21 -1.59
N ALA A 64 27.81 12.07 -1.93
CA ALA A 64 26.65 12.05 -2.82
C ALA A 64 25.50 12.97 -2.37
N TYR A 65 25.28 13.10 -1.04
CA TYR A 65 24.19 13.93 -0.50
C TYR A 65 24.50 15.42 -0.64
N PHE A 66 25.75 15.82 -0.47
CA PHE A 66 26.17 17.21 -0.59
C PHE A 66 26.22 17.65 -2.05
N ASP A 67 26.81 16.85 -2.93
CA ASP A 67 26.86 17.10 -4.37
C ASP A 67 25.43 17.15 -4.96
N TYR A 68 24.55 16.28 -4.51
CA TYR A 68 23.12 16.30 -4.90
C TYR A 68 22.50 17.68 -4.66
N HIS A 69 22.66 18.25 -3.46
CA HIS A 69 22.07 19.54 -3.12
C HIS A 69 22.70 20.70 -3.89
N ARG A 70 24.02 20.65 -4.20
CA ARG A 70 24.69 21.66 -5.05
C ARG A 70 24.11 21.66 -6.46
N ILE A 71 24.01 20.48 -7.08
CA ILE A 71 23.48 20.35 -8.43
C ILE A 71 21.99 20.72 -8.46
N LEU A 72 21.24 20.33 -7.43
CA LEU A 72 19.81 20.65 -7.31
C LEU A 72 19.57 22.19 -7.28
N ASP A 73 20.42 22.94 -6.59
CA ASP A 73 20.32 24.40 -6.54
C ASP A 73 20.71 25.06 -7.87
N ALA A 74 21.66 24.50 -8.58
CA ALA A 74 22.13 25.01 -9.87
C ALA A 74 21.12 24.75 -11.02
N LEU A 75 20.15 23.85 -10.85
CA LEU A 75 19.10 23.58 -11.86
C LEU A 75 18.26 24.84 -12.12
N PRO A 76 17.85 25.10 -13.36
CA PRO A 76 18.14 24.35 -14.60
C PRO A 76 19.43 24.78 -15.34
N LYS A 77 20.33 25.52 -14.71
CA LYS A 77 21.53 26.09 -15.37
C LYS A 77 22.72 25.12 -15.38
N VAL A 78 22.60 23.96 -14.75
CA VAL A 78 23.66 22.95 -14.67
C VAL A 78 23.88 22.26 -16.03
N ASN A 79 25.13 21.88 -16.32
CA ASN A 79 25.44 21.10 -17.51
C ASN A 79 24.90 19.66 -17.40
N VAL A 80 24.34 19.14 -18.50
CA VAL A 80 23.85 17.76 -18.58
C VAL A 80 24.93 16.73 -18.27
N ASP A 81 26.18 16.99 -18.66
CA ASP A 81 27.29 16.06 -18.41
C ASP A 81 27.64 15.97 -16.92
N GLU A 82 27.44 17.03 -16.16
CA GLU A 82 27.59 17.01 -14.70
C GLU A 82 26.52 16.10 -14.05
N ILE A 83 25.27 16.18 -14.52
CA ILE A 83 24.19 15.28 -14.04
C ILE A 83 24.49 13.82 -14.41
N LYS A 84 24.98 13.57 -15.62
CA LYS A 84 25.39 12.22 -16.05
C LYS A 84 26.58 11.71 -15.24
N ALA A 85 27.56 12.56 -14.97
CA ALA A 85 28.72 12.23 -14.14
C ALA A 85 28.27 11.87 -12.72
N PHE A 86 27.41 12.68 -12.10
CA PHE A 86 26.80 12.38 -10.80
C PHE A 86 26.09 11.02 -10.81
N LYS A 87 25.24 10.78 -11.82
CA LYS A 87 24.50 9.52 -11.95
C LYS A 87 25.44 8.31 -12.08
N LYS A 88 26.54 8.43 -12.78
CA LYS A 88 27.54 7.39 -12.94
C LYS A 88 28.36 7.18 -11.65
N GLN A 89 28.82 8.26 -11.03
CA GLN A 89 29.65 8.21 -9.82
C GLN A 89 28.90 7.64 -8.63
N TYR A 90 27.63 8.02 -8.48
CA TYR A 90 26.79 7.66 -7.33
C TYR A 90 25.65 6.68 -7.71
N ALA A 91 25.89 5.82 -8.70
CA ALA A 91 24.90 4.84 -9.20
C ALA A 91 24.38 3.87 -8.13
N ASP A 92 25.16 3.69 -7.06
CA ASP A 92 24.82 2.87 -5.90
C ASP A 92 23.97 3.62 -4.85
N THR A 93 23.58 4.88 -5.10
CA THR A 93 22.74 5.69 -4.22
C THR A 93 21.35 5.94 -4.82
N PRO A 94 20.30 6.14 -3.99
CA PRO A 94 18.98 6.55 -4.45
C PRO A 94 18.99 7.92 -5.15
N LEU A 95 19.98 8.74 -4.85
CA LEU A 95 20.10 10.13 -5.33
C LEU A 95 20.36 10.20 -6.84
N ALA A 96 21.04 9.20 -7.40
CA ALA A 96 21.33 9.13 -8.84
C ALA A 96 20.06 9.21 -9.71
N ASN A 97 19.04 8.42 -9.39
CA ASN A 97 17.77 8.46 -10.10
C ASN A 97 16.90 9.65 -9.68
N SER A 98 16.98 10.07 -8.42
CA SER A 98 16.25 11.23 -7.93
C SER A 98 16.70 12.51 -8.67
N LEU A 99 18.01 12.76 -8.76
CA LEU A 99 18.53 13.92 -9.47
C LEU A 99 18.15 13.90 -10.96
N HIS A 100 18.28 12.75 -11.61
CA HIS A 100 17.88 12.60 -13.01
C HIS A 100 16.43 13.03 -13.25
N ASN A 101 15.48 12.55 -12.43
CA ASN A 101 14.07 12.87 -12.57
C ASN A 101 13.76 14.35 -12.26
N VAL A 102 14.42 14.91 -11.25
CA VAL A 102 14.25 16.33 -10.90
C VAL A 102 14.81 17.22 -12.03
N ALA A 103 15.96 16.86 -12.60
CA ALA A 103 16.58 17.60 -13.69
C ALA A 103 15.72 17.56 -14.96
N LEU A 104 15.13 16.40 -15.31
CA LEU A 104 14.17 16.30 -16.43
C LEU A 104 13.01 17.29 -16.28
N ASN A 105 12.41 17.35 -15.11
CA ASN A 105 11.34 18.27 -14.82
C ASN A 105 11.80 19.74 -14.83
N ALA A 106 12.98 20.03 -14.34
CA ALA A 106 13.55 21.38 -14.32
C ALA A 106 13.84 21.89 -15.75
N PHE A 107 14.49 21.06 -16.57
CA PHE A 107 14.74 21.39 -17.98
C PHE A 107 13.43 21.52 -18.78
N GLY A 108 12.46 20.66 -18.55
CA GLY A 108 11.14 20.72 -19.18
C GLY A 108 10.41 22.01 -18.85
N LYS A 109 10.34 22.39 -17.58
CA LYS A 109 9.74 23.68 -17.13
C LYS A 109 10.46 24.89 -17.70
N ALA A 110 11.80 24.83 -17.81
CA ALA A 110 12.62 25.90 -18.37
C ALA A 110 12.67 25.88 -19.91
N LYS A 111 12.02 24.92 -20.57
CA LYS A 111 12.03 24.73 -22.03
C LYS A 111 13.43 24.55 -22.62
N GLN A 112 14.33 23.93 -21.84
CA GLN A 112 15.68 23.61 -22.30
C GLN A 112 15.70 22.24 -23.00
N TRP A 113 15.15 22.22 -24.23
CA TRP A 113 14.81 21.00 -24.95
C TRP A 113 16.03 20.15 -25.32
N GLU A 114 17.11 20.77 -25.75
CA GLU A 114 18.37 20.08 -26.09
C GLU A 114 18.97 19.38 -24.86
N ALA A 115 19.01 20.09 -23.72
CA ALA A 115 19.49 19.54 -22.46
C ALA A 115 18.62 18.37 -21.99
N LEU A 116 17.29 18.51 -22.08
CA LEU A 116 16.34 17.45 -21.72
C LEU A 116 16.57 16.19 -22.58
N LEU A 117 16.67 16.33 -23.89
CA LEU A 117 16.87 15.19 -24.80
C LEU A 117 18.27 14.58 -24.66
N ALA A 118 19.29 15.39 -24.39
CA ALA A 118 20.63 14.90 -24.08
C ALA A 118 20.66 14.09 -22.79
N LEU A 119 19.87 14.49 -21.77
CA LEU A 119 19.74 13.76 -20.50
C LEU A 119 18.90 12.50 -20.65
N GLN A 120 17.81 12.54 -21.41
CA GLN A 120 16.82 11.48 -21.60
C GLN A 120 16.56 11.26 -23.09
N PRO A 121 17.34 10.39 -23.78
CA PRO A 121 17.21 10.17 -25.22
C PRO A 121 16.01 9.31 -25.63
N THR A 122 15.35 8.65 -24.68
CA THR A 122 14.18 7.80 -24.90
C THR A 122 12.97 8.26 -24.07
N PRO A 123 11.73 7.98 -24.48
CA PRO A 123 10.55 8.38 -23.72
C PRO A 123 10.57 7.83 -22.29
N PRO A 124 10.41 8.67 -21.26
CA PRO A 124 10.30 8.22 -19.86
C PRO A 124 8.92 7.62 -19.57
N ASN A 125 8.77 6.92 -18.41
CA ASN A 125 7.50 6.31 -18.03
C ASN A 125 6.54 7.26 -17.29
N ASP A 126 7.04 8.31 -16.66
CA ASP A 126 6.22 9.29 -15.96
C ASP A 126 5.50 10.23 -16.93
N ASN A 127 4.20 10.44 -16.74
CA ASN A 127 3.37 11.23 -17.65
C ASN A 127 3.87 12.68 -17.80
N THR A 128 4.29 13.34 -16.71
CA THR A 128 4.79 14.72 -16.76
C THR A 128 6.09 14.79 -17.56
N ALA A 129 7.01 13.88 -17.26
CA ALA A 129 8.29 13.78 -17.97
C ALA A 129 8.09 13.38 -19.43
N GLN A 130 7.11 12.51 -19.76
CA GLN A 130 6.74 12.19 -21.14
C GLN A 130 6.26 13.42 -21.90
N CYS A 131 5.43 14.23 -21.28
CA CYS A 131 4.93 15.44 -21.95
C CYS A 131 6.06 16.44 -22.24
N TYR A 132 6.99 16.64 -21.31
CA TYR A 132 8.17 17.44 -21.57
C TYR A 132 9.08 16.84 -22.65
N TYR A 133 9.29 15.51 -22.62
CA TYR A 133 10.07 14.80 -23.62
C TYR A 133 9.48 14.99 -25.02
N TRP A 134 8.17 14.81 -25.19
CA TRP A 134 7.53 14.93 -26.49
C TRP A 134 7.39 16.40 -26.94
N GLN A 135 7.33 17.37 -26.03
CA GLN A 135 7.49 18.78 -26.37
C GLN A 135 8.89 19.07 -26.92
N ALA A 136 9.92 18.54 -26.25
CA ALA A 136 11.30 18.67 -26.72
C ALA A 136 11.49 18.02 -28.10
N GLN A 137 10.97 16.81 -28.28
CA GLN A 137 10.96 16.14 -29.59
C GLN A 137 10.19 16.92 -30.65
N TYR A 138 9.08 17.55 -30.28
CA TYR A 138 8.31 18.38 -31.23
C TYR A 138 9.13 19.56 -31.73
N HIS A 139 9.99 20.14 -30.91
CA HIS A 139 10.88 21.23 -31.34
C HIS A 139 12.02 20.76 -32.24
N VAL A 140 12.60 19.59 -32.00
CA VAL A 140 13.78 19.09 -32.71
C VAL A 140 13.41 18.20 -33.90
N SER A 141 12.39 17.37 -33.76
CA SER A 141 11.93 16.40 -34.77
C SER A 141 10.40 16.28 -34.74
N PRO A 142 9.66 17.28 -35.28
CA PRO A 142 8.19 17.34 -35.19
C PRO A 142 7.49 16.05 -35.60
N LYS A 143 7.95 15.41 -36.68
CA LYS A 143 7.33 14.18 -37.23
C LYS A 143 7.30 13.01 -36.24
N GLN A 144 8.29 12.89 -35.34
CA GLN A 144 8.31 11.83 -34.32
C GLN A 144 7.32 12.14 -33.20
N ALA A 145 7.30 13.38 -32.72
CA ALA A 145 6.38 13.80 -31.70
C ALA A 145 4.91 13.72 -32.18
N GLN A 146 4.64 14.10 -33.43
CA GLN A 146 3.33 14.00 -34.03
C GLN A 146 2.75 12.59 -33.99
N LYS A 147 3.58 11.55 -34.19
CA LYS A 147 3.15 10.14 -34.11
C LYS A 147 2.82 9.71 -32.67
N ALA A 148 3.40 10.36 -31.68
CA ALA A 148 3.20 9.99 -30.26
C ALA A 148 1.99 10.71 -29.63
N ILE A 149 1.60 11.87 -30.14
CA ILE A 149 0.50 12.68 -29.60
C ILE A 149 -0.81 11.89 -29.46
N PRO A 150 -1.29 11.10 -30.45
CA PRO A 150 -2.53 10.34 -30.31
C PRO A 150 -2.50 9.34 -29.15
N ASN A 151 -1.36 8.66 -28.93
CA ASN A 151 -1.22 7.69 -27.85
C ASN A 151 -1.25 8.35 -26.46
N LEU A 152 -0.68 9.56 -26.32
CA LEU A 152 -0.76 10.34 -25.08
C LEU A 152 -2.14 10.94 -24.85
N TRP A 153 -2.81 11.32 -25.95
CA TRP A 153 -4.13 11.93 -25.91
C TRP A 153 -5.22 10.95 -25.50
N LEU A 154 -5.18 9.72 -26.03
CA LEU A 154 -6.23 8.70 -25.84
C LEU A 154 -6.22 8.09 -24.42
N THR A 155 -6.71 8.86 -23.45
CA THR A 155 -6.91 8.43 -22.06
C THR A 155 -8.19 9.02 -21.49
N GLY A 156 -8.88 8.26 -20.63
CA GLY A 156 -10.05 8.73 -19.87
C GLY A 156 -9.69 9.55 -18.62
N ALA A 157 -8.41 9.66 -18.29
CA ALA A 157 -7.93 10.46 -17.17
C ALA A 157 -7.51 11.86 -17.61
N SER A 158 -7.57 12.82 -16.68
CA SER A 158 -6.96 14.13 -16.88
C SER A 158 -5.45 13.99 -16.89
N MET A 159 -4.79 14.65 -17.84
CA MET A 159 -3.34 14.65 -17.95
C MET A 159 -2.73 15.83 -17.20
N PRO A 160 -1.44 15.75 -16.78
CA PRO A 160 -0.74 16.88 -16.20
C PRO A 160 -0.75 18.12 -17.11
N SER A 161 -0.78 19.32 -16.55
CA SER A 161 -0.72 20.58 -17.32
C SER A 161 0.55 20.72 -18.16
N ALA A 162 1.60 19.99 -17.83
CA ALA A 162 2.78 19.86 -18.68
C ALA A 162 2.46 19.32 -20.10
N CYS A 163 1.32 18.65 -20.30
CA CYS A 163 0.91 18.14 -21.62
C CYS A 163 0.19 19.19 -22.47
N ASP A 164 -0.37 20.24 -21.87
CA ASP A 164 -1.23 21.20 -22.56
C ASP A 164 -0.56 21.85 -23.79
N PRO A 165 0.72 22.31 -23.73
CA PRO A 165 1.36 22.89 -24.91
C PRO A 165 1.48 21.90 -26.08
N LEU A 166 1.72 20.62 -25.77
CA LEU A 166 1.82 19.57 -26.80
C LEU A 166 0.45 19.29 -27.44
N PHE A 167 -0.60 19.27 -26.65
CA PHE A 167 -1.96 19.05 -27.14
C PHE A 167 -2.48 20.24 -27.94
N ILE A 168 -2.18 21.49 -27.54
CA ILE A 168 -2.47 22.69 -28.28
C ILE A 168 -1.78 22.64 -29.66
N ALA A 169 -0.50 22.25 -29.71
CA ALA A 169 0.23 22.07 -30.95
C ALA A 169 -0.42 20.96 -31.82
N GLY A 170 -0.81 19.84 -31.22
CA GLY A 170 -1.49 18.73 -31.86
C GLY A 170 -2.83 19.13 -32.51
N HIS A 171 -3.61 20.00 -31.86
CA HIS A 171 -4.82 20.57 -32.44
C HIS A 171 -4.49 21.51 -33.60
N LYS A 172 -3.53 22.41 -33.41
CA LYS A 172 -3.12 23.37 -34.46
C LYS A 172 -2.63 22.68 -35.73
N ASP A 173 -1.90 21.58 -35.60
CA ASP A 173 -1.35 20.80 -36.71
C ASP A 173 -2.35 19.80 -37.30
N GLY A 174 -3.58 19.75 -36.81
CA GLY A 174 -4.63 18.82 -37.27
C GLY A 174 -4.38 17.35 -36.92
N ILE A 175 -3.48 17.06 -35.97
CA ILE A 175 -3.19 15.70 -35.48
C ILE A 175 -4.28 15.24 -34.53
N ILE A 176 -4.69 16.12 -33.60
CA ILE A 176 -5.84 15.88 -32.73
C ILE A 176 -7.09 16.35 -33.51
N THR A 177 -7.66 15.42 -34.24
CA THR A 177 -8.88 15.61 -35.00
C THR A 177 -10.11 15.54 -34.10
N VAL A 178 -11.27 16.00 -34.63
CA VAL A 178 -12.57 15.86 -33.93
C VAL A 178 -12.84 14.40 -33.56
N GLU A 179 -12.47 13.45 -34.42
CA GLU A 179 -12.60 12.02 -34.15
C GLU A 179 -11.75 11.56 -32.94
N LEU A 180 -10.51 12.04 -32.81
CA LEU A 180 -9.66 11.74 -31.61
C LEU A 180 -10.19 12.41 -30.35
N VAL A 181 -10.78 13.58 -30.43
CA VAL A 181 -11.49 14.24 -29.32
C VAL A 181 -12.68 13.39 -28.90
N TRP A 182 -13.47 12.89 -29.86
CA TRP A 182 -14.59 12.01 -29.59
C TRP A 182 -14.17 10.69 -28.93
N GLN A 183 -13.13 10.04 -29.42
CA GLN A 183 -12.61 8.81 -28.83
C GLN A 183 -12.17 9.03 -27.38
N ARG A 184 -11.47 10.15 -27.10
CA ARG A 184 -11.11 10.50 -25.73
C ARG A 184 -12.32 10.79 -24.86
N PHE A 185 -13.35 11.43 -25.42
CA PHE A 185 -14.62 11.66 -24.72
C PHE A 185 -15.27 10.34 -24.28
N LEU A 186 -15.30 9.33 -25.16
CA LEU A 186 -15.82 8.01 -24.82
C LEU A 186 -15.00 7.32 -23.73
N LEU A 187 -13.68 7.48 -23.74
CA LEU A 187 -12.81 6.98 -22.67
C LEU A 187 -13.08 7.71 -21.33
N ALA A 188 -13.28 9.03 -21.36
CA ALA A 188 -13.66 9.81 -20.19
C ALA A 188 -15.03 9.40 -19.64
N MET A 189 -16.00 9.12 -20.53
CA MET A 189 -17.32 8.59 -20.17
C MET A 189 -17.20 7.22 -19.48
N ALA A 190 -16.42 6.31 -20.04
CA ALA A 190 -16.17 4.99 -19.44
C ALA A 190 -15.49 5.08 -18.06
N ALA A 191 -14.59 6.06 -17.88
CA ALA A 191 -13.93 6.37 -16.61
C ALA A 191 -14.81 7.19 -15.64
N GLN A 192 -16.02 7.57 -16.03
CA GLN A 192 -16.94 8.46 -15.29
C GLN A 192 -16.29 9.81 -14.93
N ASN A 193 -15.36 10.29 -15.73
CA ASN A 193 -14.68 11.58 -15.55
C ASN A 193 -15.52 12.72 -16.18
N THR A 194 -16.57 13.13 -15.48
CA THR A 194 -17.52 14.14 -15.96
C THR A 194 -16.87 15.51 -16.19
N GLY A 195 -15.81 15.84 -15.46
CA GLY A 195 -15.03 17.07 -15.64
C GLY A 195 -14.32 17.09 -17.00
N LEU A 196 -13.65 15.99 -17.34
CA LEU A 196 -12.98 15.83 -18.64
C LEU A 196 -14.00 15.77 -19.80
N MET A 197 -15.13 15.07 -19.59
CA MET A 197 -16.22 15.03 -20.58
C MET A 197 -16.71 16.44 -20.96
N ARG A 198 -17.01 17.28 -19.96
CA ARG A 198 -17.45 18.68 -20.19
C ARG A 198 -16.40 19.50 -20.94
N HIS A 199 -15.13 19.32 -20.58
CA HIS A 199 -14.03 20.01 -21.27
C HIS A 199 -13.92 19.60 -22.74
N LEU A 200 -13.98 18.29 -23.03
CA LEU A 200 -13.86 17.78 -24.39
C LEU A 200 -15.09 18.09 -25.26
N ALA A 201 -16.29 18.13 -24.68
CA ALA A 201 -17.54 18.43 -25.40
C ALA A 201 -17.52 19.79 -26.11
N VAL A 202 -16.80 20.78 -25.57
CA VAL A 202 -16.69 22.13 -26.17
C VAL A 202 -16.03 22.10 -27.56
N ALA A 203 -15.17 21.12 -27.81
CA ALA A 203 -14.45 20.97 -29.09
C ALA A 203 -15.13 19.98 -30.04
N LEU A 204 -16.31 19.45 -29.69
CA LEU A 204 -17.08 18.54 -30.54
C LEU A 204 -18.14 19.29 -31.33
N GLU A 205 -18.31 18.92 -32.60
CA GLU A 205 -19.23 19.52 -33.53
C GLU A 205 -20.16 18.48 -34.17
N GLY A 206 -21.22 18.93 -34.80
CA GLY A 206 -22.13 18.11 -35.59
C GLY A 206 -22.80 17.00 -34.76
N GLU A 207 -22.73 15.77 -35.24
CA GLU A 207 -23.36 14.62 -34.58
C GLU A 207 -22.65 14.27 -33.27
N HIS A 208 -21.33 14.43 -33.17
CA HIS A 208 -20.59 14.17 -31.92
C HIS A 208 -20.95 15.13 -30.80
N SER A 209 -21.29 16.41 -31.13
CA SER A 209 -21.80 17.35 -30.12
C SER A 209 -23.11 16.84 -29.51
N LYS A 210 -24.07 16.42 -30.36
CA LYS A 210 -25.35 15.87 -29.88
C LYS A 210 -25.18 14.61 -29.05
N GLN A 211 -24.26 13.73 -29.46
CA GLN A 211 -23.93 12.52 -28.74
C GLN A 211 -23.29 12.82 -27.36
N ALA A 212 -22.43 13.84 -27.28
CA ALA A 212 -21.80 14.28 -26.04
C ALA A 212 -22.82 14.93 -25.10
N GLU A 213 -23.74 15.74 -25.59
CA GLU A 213 -24.87 16.28 -24.79
C GLU A 213 -25.72 15.14 -24.21
N PHE A 214 -26.12 14.20 -25.03
CA PHE A 214 -26.88 13.05 -24.62
C PHE A 214 -26.14 12.23 -23.55
N ALA A 215 -24.82 11.99 -23.75
CA ALA A 215 -24.00 11.31 -22.78
C ALA A 215 -23.92 12.03 -21.42
N GLN A 216 -23.84 13.37 -21.43
CA GLN A 216 -23.84 14.18 -20.19
C GLN A 216 -25.18 14.12 -19.48
N GLU A 217 -26.31 14.18 -20.20
CA GLU A 217 -27.66 14.01 -19.66
C GLU A 217 -27.83 12.66 -18.93
N LEU A 218 -27.19 11.57 -19.42
CA LEU A 218 -27.25 10.26 -18.77
C LEU A 218 -26.69 10.26 -17.34
N PHE A 219 -25.71 11.11 -17.02
CA PHE A 219 -25.17 11.21 -15.67
C PHE A 219 -26.15 11.85 -14.69
N GLU A 220 -27.05 12.71 -15.18
CA GLU A 220 -28.11 13.32 -14.40
C GLU A 220 -29.34 12.42 -14.34
N ASN A 221 -29.80 11.95 -15.50
CA ASN A 221 -30.97 11.08 -15.67
C ASN A 221 -30.65 9.86 -16.53
N PRO A 222 -30.26 8.72 -15.93
CA PRO A 222 -29.94 7.48 -16.66
C PRO A 222 -31.09 6.92 -17.51
N GLU A 223 -32.36 7.17 -17.14
CA GLU A 223 -33.52 6.69 -17.90
C GLU A 223 -33.67 7.38 -19.26
N ARG A 224 -32.99 8.51 -19.48
CA ARG A 224 -32.89 9.15 -20.78
C ARG A 224 -32.42 8.18 -21.87
N ILE A 225 -31.69 7.13 -21.50
CA ILE A 225 -31.23 6.05 -22.40
C ILE A 225 -32.37 5.40 -23.21
N LEU A 226 -33.59 5.45 -22.72
CA LEU A 226 -34.75 4.89 -23.41
C LEU A 226 -35.19 5.69 -24.64
N THR A 227 -34.68 6.90 -24.78
CA THR A 227 -34.92 7.77 -25.95
C THR A 227 -33.70 7.83 -26.90
N LEU A 228 -32.79 6.83 -26.76
CA LEU A 228 -31.58 6.72 -27.58
C LEU A 228 -31.92 6.68 -29.07
N PRO A 229 -31.32 7.55 -29.90
CA PRO A 229 -31.60 7.59 -31.33
C PRO A 229 -31.22 6.28 -32.03
N ASN A 230 -32.19 5.70 -32.79
CA ASN A 230 -31.98 4.45 -33.51
C ASN A 230 -30.90 4.55 -34.61
N ALA A 231 -30.67 5.73 -35.16
CA ALA A 231 -29.68 5.97 -36.21
C ALA A 231 -28.22 5.83 -35.74
N TRP A 232 -27.96 5.82 -34.43
CA TRP A 232 -26.60 5.72 -33.94
C TRP A 232 -26.05 4.29 -34.05
N PRO A 233 -24.73 4.12 -34.28
CA PRO A 233 -24.08 2.81 -34.41
C PRO A 233 -24.24 1.94 -33.15
N GLU A 234 -24.46 0.62 -33.31
CA GLU A 234 -24.69 -0.29 -32.19
C GLU A 234 -23.57 -0.28 -31.14
N PRO A 235 -22.26 -0.27 -31.48
CA PRO A 235 -21.20 -0.20 -30.47
C PRO A 235 -21.28 1.06 -29.60
N LEU A 236 -21.73 2.18 -30.17
CA LEU A 236 -21.94 3.41 -29.43
C LEU A 236 -23.18 3.33 -28.54
N LYS A 237 -24.29 2.80 -29.07
CA LYS A 237 -25.51 2.57 -28.31
C LYS A 237 -25.25 1.64 -27.11
N ASP A 238 -24.49 0.58 -27.29
CA ASP A 238 -24.10 -0.34 -26.22
C ASP A 238 -23.27 0.33 -25.13
N ASN A 239 -22.34 1.19 -25.49
CA ASN A 239 -21.58 1.97 -24.51
C ASN A 239 -22.48 2.90 -23.69
N PHE A 240 -23.43 3.55 -24.31
CA PHE A 240 -24.39 4.43 -23.62
C PHE A 240 -25.34 3.63 -22.71
N LYS A 241 -25.90 2.52 -23.20
CA LYS A 241 -26.74 1.61 -22.41
C LYS A 241 -26.00 1.10 -21.17
N LYS A 242 -24.77 0.61 -21.35
CA LYS A 242 -23.90 0.18 -20.25
C LYS A 242 -23.67 1.31 -19.25
N THR A 243 -23.25 2.49 -19.72
CA THR A 243 -22.97 3.64 -18.84
C THR A 243 -24.20 4.05 -18.03
N ALA A 244 -25.38 4.13 -18.66
CA ALA A 244 -26.63 4.44 -17.97
C ALA A 244 -26.96 3.42 -16.88
N LEU A 245 -26.79 2.13 -17.15
CA LEU A 245 -26.99 1.05 -16.18
C LEU A 245 -26.00 1.13 -15.00
N LEU A 246 -24.73 1.43 -15.26
CA LEU A 246 -23.73 1.58 -14.21
C LEU A 246 -24.03 2.77 -13.28
N ILE A 247 -24.44 3.91 -13.86
CA ILE A 247 -24.84 5.09 -13.09
C ILE A 247 -26.12 4.81 -12.29
N GLN A 248 -27.13 4.21 -12.92
CA GLN A 248 -28.37 3.86 -12.26
C GLN A 248 -28.13 2.87 -11.11
N ALA A 249 -27.29 1.85 -11.33
CA ALA A 249 -26.97 0.85 -10.30
C ALA A 249 -26.28 1.48 -9.09
N GLN A 250 -25.46 2.51 -9.30
CA GLN A 250 -24.83 3.25 -8.21
C GLN A 250 -25.86 4.07 -7.40
N LYS A 251 -26.83 4.70 -8.07
CA LYS A 251 -27.90 5.50 -7.45
C LYS A 251 -28.96 4.59 -6.81
N ASP A 252 -29.56 3.73 -7.60
CA ASP A 252 -30.62 2.80 -7.22
C ASP A 252 -30.48 1.48 -7.99
N THR A 253 -30.09 0.41 -7.29
CA THR A 253 -29.87 -0.91 -7.89
C THR A 253 -31.14 -1.56 -8.38
N GLY A 254 -32.27 -1.38 -7.68
CA GLY A 254 -33.57 -1.93 -8.10
C GLY A 254 -34.05 -1.31 -9.41
N ALA A 255 -33.99 0.01 -9.49
CA ALA A 255 -34.28 0.72 -10.73
C ALA A 255 -33.34 0.33 -11.89
N ALA A 256 -32.04 0.04 -11.60
CA ALA A 256 -31.12 -0.45 -12.61
C ALA A 256 -31.50 -1.82 -13.16
N ILE A 257 -32.01 -2.73 -12.32
CA ILE A 257 -32.50 -4.04 -12.77
C ILE A 257 -33.75 -3.89 -13.67
N THR A 258 -34.65 -3.01 -13.29
CA THR A 258 -35.85 -2.69 -14.11
C THR A 258 -35.42 -2.07 -15.45
N LEU A 259 -34.46 -1.16 -15.45
CA LEU A 259 -33.90 -0.55 -16.67
C LEU A 259 -33.19 -1.61 -17.54
N LEU A 260 -32.41 -2.51 -16.93
CA LEU A 260 -31.74 -3.62 -17.62
C LEU A 260 -32.74 -4.50 -18.38
N GLN A 261 -33.88 -4.88 -17.75
CA GLN A 261 -34.92 -5.67 -18.37
C GLN A 261 -35.47 -4.99 -19.63
N ARG A 262 -35.70 -3.68 -19.57
CA ARG A 262 -36.17 -2.89 -20.75
C ARG A 262 -35.12 -2.83 -21.86
N LEU A 263 -33.82 -2.75 -21.52
CA LEU A 263 -32.71 -2.67 -22.46
C LEU A 263 -32.24 -4.03 -23.02
N THR A 264 -32.75 -5.14 -22.50
CA THR A 264 -32.46 -6.50 -22.99
C THR A 264 -33.59 -7.12 -23.79
N THR A 265 -34.76 -6.44 -23.87
CA THR A 265 -35.92 -6.87 -24.66
C THR A 265 -35.88 -6.18 -26.05
N PRO A 266 -36.08 -6.91 -27.16
CA PRO A 266 -36.19 -6.31 -28.49
C PRO A 266 -37.29 -5.24 -28.55
N PRO A 267 -37.12 -4.15 -29.35
CA PRO A 267 -35.99 -3.87 -30.24
C PRO A 267 -34.78 -3.19 -29.58
N ALA A 268 -34.86 -2.90 -28.30
CA ALA A 268 -33.80 -2.14 -27.58
C ALA A 268 -32.64 -3.02 -27.11
N ALA A 269 -32.55 -4.29 -27.51
CA ALA A 269 -31.56 -5.26 -27.03
C ALA A 269 -30.13 -4.73 -27.15
N MET A 270 -29.36 -4.83 -26.06
CA MET A 270 -27.94 -4.49 -26.03
C MET A 270 -27.06 -5.71 -26.31
N GLY A 271 -25.84 -5.46 -26.79
CA GLY A 271 -24.86 -6.51 -27.09
C GLY A 271 -24.43 -7.28 -25.84
N GLU A 272 -24.08 -8.54 -26.02
CA GLU A 272 -23.79 -9.50 -24.94
C GLU A 272 -22.68 -9.01 -23.98
N LYS A 273 -21.58 -8.48 -24.52
CA LYS A 273 -20.47 -7.98 -23.71
C LYS A 273 -20.86 -6.78 -22.84
N ALA A 274 -21.56 -5.82 -23.41
CA ALA A 274 -22.01 -4.63 -22.69
C ALA A 274 -23.03 -5.00 -21.59
N ARG A 275 -23.91 -5.96 -21.90
CA ARG A 275 -24.85 -6.53 -20.93
C ARG A 275 -24.14 -7.24 -19.78
N HIS A 276 -23.20 -8.13 -20.09
CA HIS A 276 -22.40 -8.84 -19.08
C HIS A 276 -21.69 -7.86 -18.12
N ASP A 277 -21.00 -6.84 -18.66
CA ASP A 277 -20.31 -5.84 -17.85
C ASP A 277 -21.28 -5.05 -16.92
N ALA A 278 -22.47 -4.72 -17.42
CA ALA A 278 -23.49 -4.04 -16.63
C ALA A 278 -24.08 -4.96 -15.54
N GLU A 279 -24.47 -6.19 -15.92
CA GLU A 279 -24.99 -7.20 -14.99
C GLU A 279 -24.00 -7.52 -13.87
N HIS A 280 -22.70 -7.70 -14.20
CA HIS A 280 -21.64 -7.92 -13.20
C HIS A 280 -21.64 -6.83 -12.12
N LYS A 281 -21.71 -5.56 -12.53
CA LYS A 281 -21.74 -4.43 -11.58
C LYS A 281 -23.04 -4.35 -10.79
N ILE A 282 -24.16 -4.64 -11.40
CA ILE A 282 -25.46 -4.68 -10.73
C ILE A 282 -25.48 -5.81 -9.68
N VAL A 283 -25.00 -7.01 -10.03
CA VAL A 283 -24.84 -8.14 -9.10
C VAL A 283 -23.97 -7.73 -7.90
N TRP A 284 -22.86 -7.06 -8.16
CA TRP A 284 -22.01 -6.55 -7.08
C TRP A 284 -22.77 -5.64 -6.11
N TYR A 285 -23.57 -4.69 -6.63
CA TYR A 285 -24.39 -3.81 -5.80
C TYR A 285 -25.51 -4.57 -5.05
N VAL A 286 -26.16 -5.54 -5.67
CA VAL A 286 -27.16 -6.41 -5.01
C VAL A 286 -26.54 -7.08 -3.78
N LEU A 287 -25.34 -7.64 -3.93
CA LEU A 287 -24.65 -8.40 -2.88
C LEU A 287 -24.15 -7.50 -1.73
N ILE A 288 -23.55 -6.34 -2.04
CA ILE A 288 -22.99 -5.46 -1.00
C ILE A 288 -24.07 -4.66 -0.25
N ARG A 289 -25.21 -4.38 -0.90
CA ARG A 289 -26.36 -3.66 -0.31
C ARG A 289 -27.37 -4.58 0.35
N ASP A 290 -27.16 -5.90 0.28
CA ASP A 290 -28.06 -6.93 0.88
C ASP A 290 -29.50 -6.79 0.38
N LEU A 291 -29.67 -6.72 -0.96
CA LEU A 291 -30.97 -6.55 -1.57
C LEU A 291 -31.67 -7.93 -1.77
N GLU A 292 -32.36 -8.37 -0.74
CA GLU A 292 -32.92 -9.72 -0.63
C GLU A 292 -33.80 -10.11 -1.84
N ASP A 293 -34.66 -9.21 -2.32
CA ASP A 293 -35.58 -9.45 -3.44
C ASP A 293 -34.86 -9.81 -4.74
N TYR A 294 -33.62 -9.38 -4.91
CA TYR A 294 -32.82 -9.58 -6.12
C TYR A 294 -31.76 -10.68 -5.99
N LEU A 295 -31.64 -11.31 -4.81
CA LEU A 295 -30.66 -12.40 -4.60
C LEU A 295 -30.89 -13.60 -5.52
N PRO A 296 -32.14 -14.04 -5.82
CA PRO A 296 -32.37 -15.15 -6.75
C PRO A 296 -31.83 -14.87 -8.15
N TRP A 297 -31.96 -13.63 -8.65
CA TRP A 297 -31.39 -13.20 -9.93
C TRP A 297 -29.87 -13.18 -9.89
N ALA A 298 -29.29 -12.63 -8.83
CA ALA A 298 -27.84 -12.60 -8.63
C ALA A 298 -27.25 -14.02 -8.53
N ASP A 299 -27.91 -14.94 -7.79
CA ASP A 299 -27.49 -16.33 -7.69
C ASP A 299 -27.56 -17.07 -9.04
N GLN A 300 -28.56 -16.76 -9.88
CA GLN A 300 -28.66 -17.31 -11.23
C GLN A 300 -27.53 -16.82 -12.12
N TRP A 301 -27.19 -15.53 -12.03
CA TRP A 301 -26.07 -14.94 -12.76
C TRP A 301 -24.73 -15.58 -12.34
N LEU A 302 -24.47 -15.71 -11.03
CA LEU A 302 -23.29 -16.36 -10.47
C LEU A 302 -23.15 -17.83 -10.90
N ASN A 303 -24.30 -18.56 -10.98
CA ASN A 303 -24.32 -19.94 -11.46
C ASN A 303 -23.87 -20.07 -12.92
N ARG A 304 -24.16 -19.05 -13.73
CA ARG A 304 -23.85 -19.06 -15.15
C ARG A 304 -22.39 -18.63 -15.42
N HIS A 305 -21.85 -17.70 -14.65
CA HIS A 305 -20.58 -17.03 -14.95
C HIS A 305 -19.42 -17.45 -14.05
N GLY A 306 -19.66 -17.93 -12.83
CA GLY A 306 -18.63 -18.48 -11.94
C GLY A 306 -17.56 -17.48 -11.50
N ASP A 307 -17.91 -16.22 -11.27
CA ASP A 307 -16.98 -15.16 -10.90
C ASP A 307 -16.57 -15.23 -9.43
N ASP A 308 -15.29 -15.51 -9.14
CA ASP A 308 -14.76 -15.66 -7.78
C ASP A 308 -14.85 -14.38 -6.93
N GLU A 309 -14.80 -13.19 -7.53
CA GLU A 309 -14.90 -11.93 -6.80
C GLU A 309 -16.33 -11.72 -6.29
N LEU A 310 -17.30 -11.90 -7.16
CA LEU A 310 -18.72 -11.80 -6.80
C LEU A 310 -19.17 -12.97 -5.91
N LEU A 311 -18.72 -14.19 -6.17
CA LEU A 311 -18.95 -15.33 -5.30
C LEU A 311 -18.45 -15.06 -3.88
N GLN A 312 -17.30 -14.40 -3.74
CA GLN A 312 -16.75 -14.01 -2.43
C GLN A 312 -17.68 -13.02 -1.69
N GLN A 313 -18.30 -12.07 -2.40
CA GLN A 313 -19.31 -11.19 -1.80
C GLN A 313 -20.57 -11.97 -1.41
N ARG A 314 -20.98 -12.93 -2.26
CA ARG A 314 -22.14 -13.80 -1.98
C ARG A 314 -21.92 -14.65 -0.72
N VAL A 315 -20.72 -15.24 -0.58
CA VAL A 315 -20.35 -16.01 0.63
C VAL A 315 -20.37 -15.10 1.87
N ARG A 316 -19.78 -13.90 1.80
CA ARG A 316 -19.81 -12.94 2.93
C ARG A 316 -21.22 -12.54 3.33
N LEU A 317 -22.09 -12.35 2.35
CA LEU A 317 -23.51 -12.06 2.60
C LEU A 317 -24.17 -13.23 3.32
N ALA A 318 -24.01 -14.47 2.84
CA ALA A 318 -24.55 -15.66 3.47
C ALA A 318 -24.01 -15.88 4.90
N ILE A 319 -22.71 -15.63 5.12
CA ILE A 319 -22.09 -15.65 6.46
C ILE A 319 -22.77 -14.63 7.38
N ARG A 320 -22.95 -13.39 6.92
CA ARG A 320 -23.61 -12.32 7.69
C ARG A 320 -25.05 -12.63 8.03
N GLN A 321 -25.77 -13.31 7.11
CA GLN A 321 -27.13 -13.80 7.30
C GLN A 321 -27.19 -15.11 8.13
N GLN A 322 -26.02 -15.75 8.37
CA GLN A 322 -25.90 -17.07 8.99
C GLN A 322 -26.68 -18.16 8.22
N ASP A 323 -26.79 -17.99 6.88
CA ASP A 323 -27.34 -18.99 5.96
C ASP A 323 -26.27 -20.04 5.61
N TRP A 324 -26.06 -20.98 6.53
CA TRP A 324 -25.00 -21.97 6.43
C TRP A 324 -25.11 -22.89 5.21
N PRO A 325 -26.29 -23.37 4.80
CA PRO A 325 -26.43 -24.11 3.55
C PRO A 325 -25.94 -23.29 2.33
N ARG A 326 -26.28 -22.01 2.28
CA ARG A 326 -25.86 -21.13 1.19
C ARG A 326 -24.34 -20.89 1.19
N VAL A 327 -23.71 -20.78 2.37
CA VAL A 327 -22.24 -20.69 2.49
C VAL A 327 -21.59 -21.91 1.85
N VAL A 328 -22.05 -23.14 2.13
CA VAL A 328 -21.53 -24.37 1.53
C VAL A 328 -21.67 -24.34 0.01
N ILE A 329 -22.86 -24.02 -0.49
CA ILE A 329 -23.16 -23.98 -1.94
C ILE A 329 -22.22 -22.97 -2.64
N ALA A 330 -22.09 -21.76 -2.09
CA ALA A 330 -21.33 -20.69 -2.74
C ALA A 330 -19.81 -20.95 -2.72
N ILE A 331 -19.26 -21.49 -1.62
CA ILE A 331 -17.83 -21.83 -1.54
C ILE A 331 -17.47 -22.96 -2.51
N ASN A 332 -18.34 -23.95 -2.69
CA ASN A 332 -18.11 -25.05 -3.62
C ASN A 332 -18.09 -24.60 -5.10
N LYS A 333 -18.54 -23.38 -5.40
CA LYS A 333 -18.47 -22.77 -6.75
C LYS A 333 -17.19 -21.98 -7.02
N PHE A 334 -16.40 -21.69 -6.01
CA PHE A 334 -15.11 -21.05 -6.22
C PHE A 334 -14.20 -21.87 -7.14
N SER A 335 -13.26 -21.20 -7.79
CA SER A 335 -12.12 -21.87 -8.40
C SER A 335 -11.37 -22.71 -7.37
N GLU A 336 -10.64 -23.75 -7.81
CA GLU A 336 -9.86 -24.62 -6.94
C GLU A 336 -8.87 -23.85 -6.07
N ALA A 337 -8.20 -22.86 -6.64
CA ALA A 337 -7.24 -21.99 -5.93
C ALA A 337 -7.93 -21.24 -4.78
N LYS A 338 -9.15 -20.76 -5.00
CA LYS A 338 -9.92 -20.03 -3.99
C LYS A 338 -10.49 -20.96 -2.91
N GLN A 339 -10.95 -22.16 -3.29
CA GLN A 339 -11.40 -23.18 -2.33
C GLN A 339 -10.27 -23.61 -1.39
N ASN A 340 -9.01 -23.61 -1.83
CA ASN A 340 -7.85 -23.97 -1.03
C ASN A 340 -7.30 -22.81 -0.13
N ASP A 341 -7.93 -21.63 -0.17
CA ASP A 341 -7.58 -20.52 0.74
C ASP A 341 -8.05 -20.86 2.17
N PRO A 342 -7.19 -20.76 3.21
CA PRO A 342 -7.55 -21.08 4.60
C PRO A 342 -8.78 -20.34 5.13
N ARG A 343 -9.06 -19.13 4.66
CA ARG A 343 -10.27 -18.37 5.02
C ARG A 343 -11.51 -19.13 4.59
N TRP A 344 -11.56 -19.54 3.32
CA TRP A 344 -12.76 -20.20 2.77
C TRP A 344 -12.87 -21.64 3.25
N GLN A 345 -11.75 -22.31 3.51
CA GLN A 345 -11.75 -23.61 4.20
C GLN A 345 -12.31 -23.51 5.63
N TYR A 346 -11.92 -22.46 6.40
CA TYR A 346 -12.51 -22.23 7.73
C TYR A 346 -14.03 -22.04 7.63
N TRP A 347 -14.50 -21.18 6.73
CA TRP A 347 -15.92 -20.91 6.57
C TRP A 347 -16.71 -22.11 6.06
N LEU A 348 -16.13 -22.91 5.17
CA LEU A 348 -16.72 -24.19 4.74
C LEU A 348 -16.83 -25.15 5.93
N GLY A 349 -15.75 -25.34 6.69
CA GLY A 349 -15.78 -26.18 7.89
C GLY A 349 -16.80 -25.70 8.93
N ARG A 350 -16.90 -24.38 9.14
CA ARG A 350 -17.89 -23.74 10.02
C ARG A 350 -19.31 -24.02 9.57
N ALA A 351 -19.61 -23.82 8.28
CA ALA A 351 -20.93 -24.06 7.72
C ALA A 351 -21.31 -25.54 7.73
N LEU A 352 -20.39 -26.44 7.41
CA LEU A 352 -20.58 -27.89 7.50
C LEU A 352 -20.88 -28.35 8.93
N HIS A 353 -20.22 -27.74 9.93
CA HIS A 353 -20.48 -28.01 11.33
C HIS A 353 -21.91 -27.61 11.72
N GLU A 354 -22.36 -26.41 11.33
CA GLU A 354 -23.68 -25.88 11.62
C GLU A 354 -24.79 -26.66 10.88
N THR A 355 -24.50 -27.21 9.71
CA THR A 355 -25.43 -28.05 8.94
C THR A 355 -25.40 -29.54 9.35
N GLY A 356 -24.63 -29.90 10.41
CA GLY A 356 -24.61 -31.24 11.00
C GLY A 356 -23.58 -32.21 10.40
N ASN A 357 -22.84 -31.83 9.34
CA ASN A 357 -21.84 -32.69 8.73
C ASN A 357 -20.49 -32.58 9.46
N LYS A 358 -20.45 -32.98 10.73
CA LYS A 358 -19.31 -32.85 11.65
C LYS A 358 -18.04 -33.54 11.17
N LYS A 359 -18.15 -34.69 10.48
CA LYS A 359 -16.96 -35.42 9.96
C LYS A 359 -16.25 -34.62 8.86
N LEU A 360 -17.01 -34.11 7.90
CA LEU A 360 -16.46 -33.32 6.80
C LEU A 360 -15.97 -31.95 7.32
N ALA A 361 -16.69 -31.32 8.27
CA ALA A 361 -16.25 -30.10 8.93
C ALA A 361 -14.87 -30.27 9.56
N ARG A 362 -14.64 -31.36 10.32
CA ARG A 362 -13.35 -31.65 10.95
C ARG A 362 -12.22 -31.77 9.92
N SER A 363 -12.40 -32.57 8.87
CA SER A 363 -11.37 -32.73 7.84
C SER A 363 -11.09 -31.43 7.07
N THR A 364 -12.10 -30.58 6.91
CA THR A 364 -11.95 -29.24 6.30
C THR A 364 -11.14 -28.29 7.20
N PHE A 365 -11.41 -28.29 8.53
CA PHE A 365 -10.59 -27.53 9.49
C PHE A 365 -9.14 -28.04 9.54
N GLU A 366 -8.91 -29.36 9.45
CA GLU A 366 -7.57 -29.95 9.41
C GLU A 366 -6.76 -29.44 8.21
N LYS A 367 -7.38 -29.29 7.03
CA LYS A 367 -6.76 -28.66 5.84
C LYS A 367 -6.46 -27.18 6.09
N ALA A 368 -7.42 -26.42 6.59
CA ALA A 368 -7.25 -24.99 6.87
C ALA A 368 -6.13 -24.72 7.87
N ALA A 369 -5.99 -25.55 8.91
CA ALA A 369 -5.08 -25.38 10.04
C ALA A 369 -3.57 -25.47 9.66
N GLN A 370 -3.23 -25.95 8.45
CA GLN A 370 -1.84 -26.14 7.99
C GLN A 370 -1.09 -24.84 7.67
N ARG A 371 -1.76 -23.69 7.71
CA ARG A 371 -1.21 -22.40 7.34
C ARG A 371 -1.07 -21.47 8.54
N ARG A 372 -0.21 -20.43 8.38
CA ARG A 372 0.01 -19.39 9.40
C ARG A 372 -0.83 -18.15 9.06
N THR A 373 -2.14 -18.26 9.24
CA THR A 373 -3.09 -17.15 9.03
C THR A 373 -4.10 -17.11 10.17
N PHE A 374 -4.83 -16.01 10.31
CA PHE A 374 -5.91 -15.85 11.29
C PHE A 374 -6.93 -16.99 11.23
N TRP A 375 -7.44 -17.29 10.02
CA TRP A 375 -8.46 -18.31 9.81
C TRP A 375 -7.91 -19.72 10.02
N ALA A 376 -6.64 -19.95 9.70
CA ALA A 376 -5.97 -21.21 9.98
C ALA A 376 -5.82 -21.47 11.50
N PHE A 377 -5.49 -20.44 12.27
CA PHE A 377 -5.42 -20.54 13.72
C PHE A 377 -6.81 -20.77 14.33
N LEU A 378 -7.84 -20.11 13.83
CA LEU A 378 -9.22 -20.41 14.23
C LEU A 378 -9.63 -21.85 13.90
N ALA A 379 -9.24 -22.36 12.72
CA ALA A 379 -9.50 -23.76 12.35
C ALA A 379 -8.80 -24.75 13.30
N ALA A 380 -7.55 -24.48 13.67
CA ALA A 380 -6.81 -25.26 14.66
C ALA A 380 -7.50 -25.24 16.03
N ASP A 381 -8.04 -24.10 16.47
CA ASP A 381 -8.83 -24.00 17.71
C ASP A 381 -10.08 -24.89 17.67
N GLN A 382 -10.78 -25.00 16.50
CA GLN A 382 -11.97 -25.85 16.37
C GLN A 382 -11.67 -27.34 16.57
N ILE A 383 -10.49 -27.78 16.18
CA ILE A 383 -10.05 -29.19 16.28
C ILE A 383 -9.08 -29.46 17.43
N LYS A 384 -8.80 -28.41 18.24
CA LYS A 384 -7.88 -28.45 19.39
C LYS A 384 -6.46 -28.89 19.01
N GLN A 385 -5.96 -28.39 17.87
CA GLN A 385 -4.58 -28.62 17.41
C GLN A 385 -3.68 -27.40 17.67
N PRO A 386 -2.37 -27.62 17.81
CA PRO A 386 -1.41 -26.50 17.85
C PRO A 386 -1.45 -25.66 16.57
N TYR A 387 -1.08 -24.39 16.70
CA TYR A 387 -0.97 -23.50 15.54
C TYR A 387 0.23 -23.86 14.66
N ALA A 388 0.01 -23.99 13.36
CA ALA A 388 1.07 -24.22 12.38
C ALA A 388 1.86 -22.92 12.15
N LEU A 389 2.95 -22.73 12.91
CA LEU A 389 3.81 -21.55 12.75
C LEU A 389 4.69 -21.66 11.51
N ASN A 390 5.03 -22.88 11.06
CA ASN A 390 5.86 -23.14 9.88
C ASN A 390 7.16 -22.30 9.89
N ALA A 391 7.74 -22.15 11.08
CA ALA A 391 8.95 -21.37 11.28
C ALA A 391 10.17 -22.09 10.69
N GLN A 392 11.04 -21.30 10.04
CA GLN A 392 12.34 -21.76 9.54
C GLN A 392 13.45 -20.97 10.21
N ALA A 393 14.61 -21.61 10.38
CA ALA A 393 15.81 -20.92 10.82
C ALA A 393 16.26 -19.90 9.75
N PRO A 394 16.89 -18.79 10.17
CA PRO A 394 17.50 -17.86 9.22
C PRO A 394 18.52 -18.58 8.33
N LEU A 395 18.55 -18.21 7.05
CA LEU A 395 19.56 -18.69 6.13
C LEU A 395 20.94 -18.29 6.64
N THR A 396 21.88 -19.24 6.69
CA THR A 396 23.30 -18.94 6.94
C THR A 396 23.82 -18.14 5.76
N ALA A 397 24.27 -16.93 5.99
CA ALA A 397 24.83 -16.04 4.98
C ALA A 397 26.09 -15.36 5.54
N ALA A 398 27.06 -15.11 4.68
CA ALA A 398 28.23 -14.30 5.02
C ALA A 398 27.76 -12.88 5.45
N GLN A 399 28.58 -12.20 6.25
CA GLN A 399 28.33 -10.79 6.55
C GLN A 399 28.30 -9.97 5.24
N PRO A 400 27.49 -8.92 5.15
CA PRO A 400 27.54 -8.03 3.99
C PRO A 400 28.94 -7.42 3.87
N PRO A 401 29.42 -7.14 2.63
CA PRO A 401 30.74 -6.58 2.46
C PRO A 401 30.86 -5.24 3.18
N ASN A 402 31.99 -5.04 3.87
CA ASN A 402 32.35 -3.74 4.42
C ASN A 402 32.63 -2.78 3.24
N SER A 403 31.71 -1.86 2.98
CA SER A 403 31.68 -1.01 1.80
C SER A 403 31.28 0.42 2.15
N GLU A 404 31.57 1.37 1.27
CA GLU A 404 31.12 2.76 1.43
C GLU A 404 29.59 2.86 1.54
N ARG A 405 28.85 1.95 0.88
CA ARG A 405 27.40 1.85 1.00
C ARG A 405 26.96 1.52 2.43
N LEU A 406 27.59 0.54 3.06
CA LEU A 406 27.31 0.19 4.46
C LEU A 406 27.70 1.35 5.39
N ALA A 407 28.83 1.98 5.14
CA ALA A 407 29.27 3.17 5.89
C ALA A 407 28.26 4.32 5.78
N ARG A 408 27.73 4.61 4.57
CA ARG A 408 26.66 5.62 4.40
C ARG A 408 25.44 5.31 5.25
N ILE A 409 24.98 4.07 5.23
CA ILE A 409 23.82 3.65 6.03
C ILE A 409 24.07 3.88 7.52
N HIS A 410 25.23 3.50 8.04
CA HIS A 410 25.59 3.72 9.44
C HIS A 410 25.65 5.21 9.82
N TRP A 411 26.24 6.04 8.96
CA TRP A 411 26.29 7.48 9.18
C TRP A 411 24.89 8.09 9.19
N LEU A 412 24.04 7.75 8.22
CA LEU A 412 22.67 8.23 8.16
C LEU A 412 21.85 7.78 9.38
N MET A 413 22.06 6.55 9.84
CA MET A 413 21.43 6.05 11.07
C MET A 413 21.90 6.82 12.31
N ALA A 414 23.21 7.07 12.44
CA ALA A 414 23.77 7.85 13.54
C ALA A 414 23.30 9.32 13.53
N MET A 415 23.05 9.88 12.35
CA MET A 415 22.46 11.21 12.14
C MET A 415 20.94 11.26 12.37
N ASN A 416 20.31 10.15 12.70
CA ASN A 416 18.85 10.01 12.78
C ASN A 416 18.11 10.26 11.44
N GLU A 417 18.82 10.16 10.31
CA GLU A 417 18.29 10.23 8.94
C GLU A 417 17.82 8.84 8.46
N THR A 418 17.03 8.17 9.29
CA THR A 418 16.59 6.77 9.06
C THR A 418 15.86 6.58 7.73
N GLY A 419 15.14 7.61 7.25
CA GLY A 419 14.46 7.56 5.96
C GLY A 419 15.43 7.47 4.77
N LEU A 420 16.53 8.22 4.83
CA LEU A 420 17.59 8.18 3.82
C LEU A 420 18.34 6.84 3.90
N ALA A 421 18.70 6.40 5.11
CA ALA A 421 19.32 5.11 5.34
C ALA A 421 18.47 3.94 4.78
N ARG A 422 17.15 3.98 4.99
CA ARG A 422 16.22 2.99 4.44
C ARG A 422 16.19 3.01 2.91
N SER A 423 16.27 4.18 2.31
CA SER A 423 16.31 4.31 0.84
C SER A 423 17.58 3.66 0.24
N GLU A 424 18.74 3.85 0.89
CA GLU A 424 19.99 3.15 0.57
C GLU A 424 19.84 1.63 0.71
N TRP A 425 19.26 1.17 1.84
CA TRP A 425 19.02 -0.24 2.15
C TRP A 425 18.16 -0.93 1.11
N LEU A 426 17.03 -0.33 0.77
CA LEU A 426 16.10 -0.88 -0.23
C LEU A 426 16.71 -0.89 -1.65
N LEU A 427 17.50 0.13 -2.00
CA LEU A 427 18.21 0.16 -3.28
C LEU A 427 19.26 -0.96 -3.34
N TRP A 428 20.03 -1.15 -2.27
CA TRP A 428 21.03 -2.22 -2.21
C TRP A 428 20.43 -3.58 -2.49
N MET A 429 19.37 -3.94 -1.80
CA MET A 429 18.67 -5.21 -1.99
C MET A 429 18.09 -5.39 -3.41
N ARG A 430 17.65 -4.29 -4.05
CA ARG A 430 17.17 -4.35 -5.44
C ARG A 430 18.31 -4.56 -6.43
N GLN A 431 19.44 -3.95 -6.22
CA GLN A 431 20.61 -4.07 -7.10
C GLN A 431 21.35 -5.41 -6.90
N GLU A 432 21.39 -5.90 -5.68
CA GLU A 432 22.12 -7.10 -5.29
C GLU A 432 21.23 -8.06 -4.46
N PRO A 433 20.17 -8.63 -5.06
CA PRO A 433 19.17 -9.42 -4.31
C PRO A 433 19.78 -10.66 -3.63
N LYS A 434 20.91 -11.18 -4.11
CA LYS A 434 21.62 -12.31 -3.48
C LYS A 434 22.18 -11.97 -2.10
N GLN A 435 22.39 -10.70 -1.78
CA GLN A 435 22.88 -10.24 -0.47
C GLN A 435 21.76 -10.03 0.55
N SER A 436 20.49 -10.09 0.16
CA SER A 436 19.37 -9.73 1.04
C SER A 436 19.33 -10.56 2.33
N ALA A 437 19.73 -11.84 2.31
CA ALA A 437 19.79 -12.68 3.51
C ALA A 437 20.91 -12.25 4.48
N ALA A 438 22.10 -11.90 3.93
CA ALA A 438 23.20 -11.35 4.72
C ALA A 438 22.80 -10.02 5.36
N LEU A 439 22.15 -9.14 4.59
CA LEU A 439 21.62 -7.87 5.06
C LEU A 439 20.56 -8.08 6.15
N ALA A 440 19.62 -9.02 5.99
CA ALA A 440 18.62 -9.32 7.02
C ALA A 440 19.25 -9.75 8.36
N ASN A 441 20.24 -10.65 8.31
CA ASN A 441 21.00 -11.08 9.50
C ASN A 441 21.76 -9.91 10.12
N TYR A 442 22.42 -9.10 9.29
CA TYR A 442 23.15 -7.93 9.75
C TYR A 442 22.24 -6.93 10.46
N ALA A 443 21.13 -6.55 9.84
CA ALA A 443 20.16 -5.64 10.44
C ALA A 443 19.58 -6.17 11.75
N LEU A 444 19.34 -7.49 11.84
CA LEU A 444 18.88 -8.12 13.08
C LEU A 444 19.94 -8.00 14.19
N GLN A 445 21.22 -8.25 13.88
CA GLN A 445 22.33 -8.10 14.83
C GLN A 445 22.56 -6.66 15.27
N GLN A 446 22.38 -5.68 14.35
CA GLN A 446 22.49 -4.26 14.67
C GLN A 446 21.29 -3.69 15.44
N GLY A 447 20.25 -4.49 15.68
CA GLY A 447 19.02 -3.98 16.31
C GLY A 447 18.23 -3.00 15.42
N TRP A 448 18.26 -3.20 14.09
CA TRP A 448 17.50 -2.44 13.11
C TRP A 448 16.25 -3.21 12.64
N PRO A 449 15.22 -3.32 13.48
CA PRO A 449 14.09 -4.22 13.22
C PRO A 449 13.33 -3.89 11.94
N GLY A 450 13.18 -2.62 11.62
CA GLY A 450 12.50 -2.19 10.39
C GLY A 450 13.26 -2.62 9.12
N PHE A 451 14.58 -2.56 9.14
CA PHE A 451 15.42 -2.98 8.01
C PHE A 451 15.44 -4.50 7.85
N THR A 452 15.43 -5.23 8.97
CA THR A 452 15.28 -6.70 8.99
C THR A 452 13.97 -7.11 8.31
N VAL A 453 12.87 -6.46 8.67
CA VAL A 453 11.55 -6.71 8.08
C VAL A 453 11.50 -6.35 6.60
N ASP A 454 12.10 -5.22 6.20
CA ASP A 454 12.18 -4.81 4.78
C ASP A 454 12.92 -5.87 3.95
N ALA A 455 14.02 -6.44 4.46
CA ALA A 455 14.76 -7.49 3.78
C ALA A 455 13.93 -8.77 3.61
N ALA A 456 13.24 -9.21 4.65
CA ALA A 456 12.34 -10.37 4.57
C ALA A 456 11.18 -10.16 3.58
N ILE A 457 10.63 -8.95 3.51
CA ILE A 457 9.58 -8.60 2.54
C ILE A 457 10.14 -8.62 1.11
N GLN A 458 11.30 -8.02 0.89
CA GLN A 458 11.94 -7.96 -0.42
C GLN A 458 12.26 -9.36 -0.96
N MET A 459 12.73 -10.28 -0.11
CA MET A 459 12.97 -11.68 -0.45
C MET A 459 11.69 -12.50 -0.63
N LYS A 460 10.53 -11.96 -0.28
CA LYS A 460 9.25 -12.70 -0.14
C LYS A 460 9.37 -13.89 0.82
N ASP A 461 10.30 -13.82 1.76
CA ASP A 461 10.45 -14.83 2.80
C ASP A 461 9.33 -14.70 3.82
N VAL A 462 8.51 -15.73 3.91
CA VAL A 462 7.38 -15.76 4.84
C VAL A 462 7.64 -16.63 6.07
N ASN A 463 8.68 -17.45 6.06
CA ASN A 463 8.91 -18.51 7.07
C ASN A 463 10.01 -18.20 8.09
N THR A 464 10.97 -17.32 7.76
CA THR A 464 11.98 -16.88 8.72
C THR A 464 11.36 -15.86 9.68
N LEU A 465 10.77 -16.37 10.78
CA LEU A 465 9.99 -15.55 11.70
C LEU A 465 10.83 -14.51 12.44
N SER A 466 12.10 -14.80 12.74
CA SER A 466 13.02 -13.84 13.35
C SER A 466 13.27 -12.61 12.48
N TRP A 467 13.19 -12.73 11.15
CA TRP A 467 13.28 -11.60 10.24
C TRP A 467 11.94 -10.87 10.06
N ARG A 468 10.85 -11.64 9.98
CA ARG A 468 9.50 -11.10 9.77
C ARG A 468 8.91 -10.43 11.01
N PHE A 469 9.23 -10.95 12.19
CA PHE A 469 8.69 -10.56 13.49
C PHE A 469 9.82 -10.45 14.53
N PRO A 470 10.83 -9.58 14.30
CA PRO A 470 11.86 -9.34 15.30
C PRO A 470 11.23 -8.75 16.58
N LEU A 471 11.78 -9.12 17.74
CA LEU A 471 11.35 -8.59 19.04
C LEU A 471 11.88 -7.17 19.25
N ALA A 472 11.35 -6.25 18.46
CA ALA A 472 11.77 -4.85 18.42
C ALA A 472 11.33 -4.10 19.69
N HIS A 473 12.19 -3.19 20.18
CA HIS A 473 11.88 -2.28 21.29
C HIS A 473 11.25 -2.98 22.51
N SER A 474 11.74 -4.19 22.81
CA SER A 474 11.13 -5.08 23.83
C SER A 474 11.02 -4.43 25.19
N ALA A 475 12.04 -3.68 25.64
CA ALA A 475 12.04 -3.02 26.93
C ALA A 475 10.96 -1.93 27.03
N GLU A 476 10.86 -1.08 26.00
CA GLU A 476 9.88 0.00 25.93
C GLU A 476 8.44 -0.54 25.86
N PHE A 477 8.21 -1.58 25.03
CA PHE A 477 6.89 -2.24 24.96
C PHE A 477 6.51 -2.93 26.26
N GLN A 478 7.45 -3.60 26.93
CA GLN A 478 7.20 -4.21 28.24
C GLN A 478 6.87 -3.17 29.30
N GLN A 479 7.60 -2.04 29.32
CA GLN A 479 7.35 -0.95 30.24
C GLN A 479 5.96 -0.33 30.01
N ALA A 480 5.62 0.00 28.75
CA ALA A 480 4.33 0.56 28.40
C ALA A 480 3.18 -0.41 28.68
N ALA A 481 3.36 -1.68 28.37
CA ALA A 481 2.39 -2.74 28.66
C ALA A 481 2.13 -2.91 30.16
N LYS A 482 3.18 -2.84 31.00
CA LYS A 482 3.04 -2.89 32.46
C LYS A 482 2.24 -1.68 32.99
N GLN A 483 2.49 -0.47 32.48
CA GLN A 483 1.78 0.75 32.89
C GLN A 483 0.30 0.71 32.50
N ALA A 484 -0.01 0.27 31.28
CA ALA A 484 -1.37 0.20 30.75
C ALA A 484 -2.08 -1.15 31.03
N LYS A 485 -1.44 -2.09 31.75
CA LYS A 485 -1.94 -3.45 32.01
C LYS A 485 -2.33 -4.21 30.74
N LEU A 486 -1.52 -4.07 29.69
CA LEU A 486 -1.73 -4.68 28.38
C LEU A 486 -0.76 -5.83 28.11
N ASP A 487 -1.06 -6.61 27.06
CA ASP A 487 -0.14 -7.61 26.50
C ASP A 487 0.94 -6.91 25.66
N PRO A 488 2.24 -7.04 26.00
CA PRO A 488 3.32 -6.41 25.24
C PRO A 488 3.39 -6.91 23.79
N TYR A 489 3.05 -8.19 23.56
CA TYR A 489 3.03 -8.75 22.20
C TYR A 489 1.89 -8.19 21.35
N LEU A 490 0.78 -7.77 21.96
CA LEU A 490 -0.28 -7.05 21.26
C LEU A 490 0.21 -5.68 20.78
N LEU A 491 0.90 -4.93 21.64
CA LEU A 491 1.46 -3.62 21.28
C LEU A 491 2.54 -3.73 20.20
N MET A 492 3.43 -4.74 20.31
CA MET A 492 4.41 -5.04 19.27
C MET A 492 3.75 -5.42 17.95
N ALA A 493 2.66 -6.19 17.97
CA ALA A 493 1.91 -6.60 16.78
C ALA A 493 1.26 -5.41 16.08
N ILE A 494 0.73 -4.44 16.83
CA ILE A 494 0.22 -3.18 16.31
C ILE A 494 1.35 -2.43 15.60
N ALA A 495 2.47 -2.16 16.24
CA ALA A 495 3.61 -1.47 15.63
C ALA A 495 4.16 -2.20 14.39
N ARG A 496 4.20 -3.53 14.44
CA ARG A 496 4.57 -4.36 13.27
C ARG A 496 3.60 -4.18 12.10
N ARG A 497 2.31 -4.07 12.37
CA ARG A 497 1.27 -3.87 11.34
C ARG A 497 1.26 -2.45 10.81
N GLU A 498 1.43 -1.47 11.67
CA GLU A 498 1.35 -0.04 11.36
C GLU A 498 2.53 0.46 10.52
N SER A 499 3.74 0.17 10.94
CA SER A 499 4.95 0.75 10.36
C SER A 499 6.01 -0.26 9.94
N ALA A 500 5.82 -1.56 10.16
CA ALA A 500 6.89 -2.55 10.09
C ALA A 500 8.11 -2.17 10.96
N TYR A 501 7.87 -1.53 12.09
CA TYR A 501 8.85 -0.95 13.01
C TYR A 501 9.66 0.24 12.46
N GLN A 502 9.16 0.92 11.43
CA GLN A 502 9.78 2.14 10.91
C GLN A 502 9.27 3.35 11.69
N HIS A 503 10.08 3.89 12.59
CA HIS A 503 9.66 4.97 13.49
C HIS A 503 9.57 6.37 12.84
N HIS A 504 10.22 6.55 11.68
CA HIS A 504 10.29 7.86 10.99
C HIS A 504 9.15 8.11 10.01
N VAL A 505 8.35 7.09 9.70
CA VAL A 505 7.36 7.16 8.61
C VAL A 505 6.13 8.01 8.97
N VAL A 506 5.61 8.66 7.93
CA VAL A 506 4.34 9.39 7.95
C VAL A 506 3.47 8.82 6.83
N SER A 507 2.23 8.44 7.16
CA SER A 507 1.29 7.92 6.17
C SER A 507 0.72 9.04 5.29
N HIS A 508 0.09 8.69 4.17
CA HIS A 508 -0.65 9.66 3.34
C HIS A 508 -1.75 10.41 4.11
N ALA A 509 -2.36 9.75 5.09
CA ALA A 509 -3.37 10.36 5.95
C ALA A 509 -2.77 11.22 7.08
N GLY A 510 -1.43 11.24 7.24
CA GLY A 510 -0.74 12.00 8.25
C GLY A 510 -0.51 11.27 9.58
N ALA A 511 -0.73 9.96 9.67
CA ALA A 511 -0.36 9.16 10.84
C ALA A 511 1.16 9.06 10.97
N VAL A 512 1.72 9.12 12.19
CA VAL A 512 3.15 9.32 12.42
C VAL A 512 3.74 8.24 13.32
N GLY A 513 4.94 7.81 12.96
CA GLY A 513 5.85 7.07 13.83
C GLY A 513 5.55 5.58 13.93
N LEU A 514 6.16 4.94 14.94
CA LEU A 514 6.17 3.49 15.11
C LEU A 514 4.77 2.87 15.19
N MET A 515 3.87 3.51 15.93
CA MET A 515 2.49 3.06 16.12
C MET A 515 1.47 3.83 15.27
N GLN A 516 1.92 4.67 14.32
CA GLN A 516 1.08 5.41 13.37
C GLN A 516 -0.08 6.16 14.04
N VAL A 517 0.24 6.96 15.06
CA VAL A 517 -0.77 7.75 15.76
C VAL A 517 -1.03 9.05 14.99
N MET A 518 -2.31 9.35 14.74
CA MET A 518 -2.69 10.63 14.12
C MET A 518 -2.36 11.80 15.06
N PRO A 519 -1.85 12.95 14.56
CA PRO A 519 -1.52 14.10 15.41
C PRO A 519 -2.67 14.57 16.32
N ALA A 520 -3.91 14.56 15.80
CA ALA A 520 -5.09 14.89 16.59
C ALA A 520 -5.33 13.88 17.72
N THR A 521 -5.18 12.59 17.45
CA THR A 521 -5.27 11.52 18.46
C THR A 521 -4.15 11.65 19.49
N ALA A 522 -2.92 11.92 19.04
CA ALA A 522 -1.78 12.12 19.94
C ALA A 522 -1.99 13.29 20.91
N LYS A 523 -2.55 14.41 20.44
CA LYS A 523 -2.95 15.55 21.27
C LYS A 523 -4.03 15.13 22.28
N GLN A 524 -5.04 14.39 21.86
CA GLN A 524 -6.08 13.89 22.75
C GLN A 524 -5.50 12.96 23.83
N VAL A 525 -4.62 12.05 23.46
CA VAL A 525 -3.95 11.12 24.41
C VAL A 525 -3.07 11.89 25.40
N ALA A 526 -2.32 12.89 24.94
CA ALA A 526 -1.52 13.76 25.81
C ALA A 526 -2.39 14.46 26.85
N ASN A 527 -3.57 14.96 26.44
CA ASN A 527 -4.54 15.55 27.37
C ASN A 527 -5.03 14.53 28.43
N TRP A 528 -5.33 13.28 28.04
CA TRP A 528 -5.70 12.23 29.01
C TRP A 528 -4.58 11.92 30.00
N ARG A 529 -3.33 12.06 29.58
CA ARG A 529 -2.13 11.88 30.41
C ARG A 529 -1.72 13.15 31.18
N GLN A 530 -2.43 14.27 31.00
CA GLN A 530 -2.09 15.59 31.57
C GLN A 530 -0.68 16.08 31.15
N GLU A 531 -0.31 15.81 29.89
CA GLU A 531 0.98 16.16 29.30
C GLU A 531 0.81 17.20 28.19
N LYS A 532 1.93 17.88 27.84
CA LYS A 532 1.94 18.81 26.70
C LYS A 532 1.69 18.05 25.39
N PRO A 533 0.96 18.65 24.43
CA PRO A 533 0.78 18.08 23.11
C PRO A 533 2.12 17.75 22.46
N PRO A 534 2.30 16.54 21.89
CA PRO A 534 3.54 16.16 21.23
C PRO A 534 3.68 16.85 19.88
N THR A 535 4.91 17.13 19.50
CA THR A 535 5.27 17.55 18.15
C THR A 535 5.32 16.33 17.21
N GLN A 536 5.41 16.56 15.90
CA GLN A 536 5.64 15.47 14.95
C GLN A 536 7.00 14.79 15.16
N ALA A 537 8.02 15.53 15.59
CA ALA A 537 9.33 14.97 15.93
C ALA A 537 9.24 14.02 17.13
N ASP A 538 8.47 14.38 18.16
CA ASP A 538 8.23 13.50 19.32
C ASP A 538 7.60 12.16 18.90
N LEU A 539 6.60 12.20 17.99
CA LEU A 539 5.92 11.02 17.48
C LEU A 539 6.83 10.09 16.66
N LYS A 540 7.92 10.61 16.10
CA LYS A 540 8.95 9.83 15.41
C LYS A 540 9.94 9.15 16.35
N THR A 541 9.94 9.46 17.65
CA THR A 541 10.76 8.75 18.63
C THR A 541 10.06 7.46 19.06
N PRO A 542 10.74 6.29 19.04
CA PRO A 542 10.10 5.02 19.39
C PRO A 542 9.41 5.05 20.75
N LYS A 543 10.11 5.49 21.79
CA LYS A 543 9.58 5.57 23.15
C LYS A 543 8.28 6.35 23.22
N ARG A 544 8.25 7.58 22.65
CA ARG A 544 7.07 8.45 22.71
C ARG A 544 5.91 7.90 21.89
N SER A 545 6.19 7.34 20.72
CA SER A 545 5.18 6.67 19.89
C SER A 545 4.53 5.48 20.62
N ILE A 546 5.35 4.67 21.33
CA ILE A 546 4.88 3.53 22.12
C ILE A 546 4.01 3.99 23.29
N GLU A 547 4.45 4.99 24.06
CA GLU A 547 3.71 5.53 25.21
C GLU A 547 2.30 6.03 24.80
N LEU A 548 2.23 6.86 23.77
CA LEU A 548 0.97 7.43 23.29
C LEU A 548 0.07 6.38 22.64
N GLY A 549 0.65 5.52 21.78
CA GLY A 549 -0.08 4.44 21.12
C GLY A 549 -0.64 3.43 22.13
N SER A 550 0.13 3.05 23.13
CA SER A 550 -0.32 2.12 24.18
C SER A 550 -1.46 2.68 25.01
N THR A 551 -1.39 3.99 25.39
CA THR A 551 -2.50 4.66 26.09
C THR A 551 -3.77 4.70 25.23
N TYR A 552 -3.62 4.91 23.90
CA TYR A 552 -4.78 4.89 23.01
C TYR A 552 -5.39 3.48 22.91
N VAL A 553 -4.56 2.42 22.83
CA VAL A 553 -5.04 1.02 22.87
C VAL A 553 -5.78 0.72 24.16
N GLU A 554 -5.23 1.14 25.32
CA GLU A 554 -5.87 0.99 26.63
C GLU A 554 -7.27 1.62 26.63
N ARG A 555 -7.40 2.87 26.17
CA ARG A 555 -8.69 3.57 26.08
C ARG A 555 -9.68 2.89 25.12
N MET A 556 -9.20 2.31 24.02
CA MET A 556 -10.08 1.53 23.13
C MET A 556 -10.53 0.23 23.79
N LEU A 557 -9.67 -0.46 24.54
CA LEU A 557 -10.05 -1.65 25.30
C LEU A 557 -11.06 -1.32 26.41
N GLU A 558 -10.85 -0.26 27.16
CA GLU A 558 -11.81 0.21 28.18
C GLU A 558 -13.18 0.49 27.55
N ARG A 559 -13.21 1.23 26.42
CA ARG A 559 -14.45 1.58 25.69
C ARG A 559 -15.20 0.35 25.20
N PHE A 560 -14.51 -0.71 24.83
CA PHE A 560 -15.10 -1.92 24.25
C PHE A 560 -14.99 -3.15 25.18
N HIS A 561 -15.09 -2.95 26.49
CA HIS A 561 -15.18 -4.03 27.50
C HIS A 561 -14.04 -5.05 27.43
N ASN A 562 -12.82 -4.60 27.24
CA ASN A 562 -11.61 -5.41 27.05
C ASN A 562 -11.68 -6.38 25.85
N ASN A 563 -12.53 -6.09 24.85
CA ASN A 563 -12.61 -6.84 23.63
C ASN A 563 -11.56 -6.34 22.62
N ARG A 564 -10.52 -7.16 22.39
CA ARG A 564 -9.41 -6.81 21.47
C ARG A 564 -9.87 -6.67 20.02
N ILE A 565 -10.85 -7.44 19.55
CA ILE A 565 -11.40 -7.38 18.19
C ILE A 565 -11.95 -5.99 17.92
N LEU A 566 -12.82 -5.50 18.82
CA LEU A 566 -13.44 -4.18 18.71
C LEU A 566 -12.42 -3.05 18.90
N ALA A 567 -11.53 -3.19 19.88
CA ALA A 567 -10.50 -2.19 20.16
C ALA A 567 -9.53 -2.02 18.98
N LEU A 568 -9.11 -3.11 18.34
CA LEU A 568 -8.24 -3.08 17.16
C LEU A 568 -8.95 -2.49 15.94
N ALA A 569 -10.22 -2.85 15.74
CA ALA A 569 -11.04 -2.22 14.69
C ALA A 569 -11.17 -0.71 14.92
N ALA A 570 -11.36 -0.28 16.18
CA ALA A 570 -11.46 1.12 16.57
C ALA A 570 -10.12 1.87 16.45
N TYR A 571 -9.01 1.21 16.73
CA TYR A 571 -7.67 1.77 16.53
C TYR A 571 -7.44 2.17 15.06
N ASN A 572 -7.80 1.28 14.14
CA ASN A 572 -7.60 1.50 12.70
C ASN A 572 -8.68 2.40 12.07
N ALA A 573 -9.97 2.14 12.33
CA ALA A 573 -11.08 2.83 11.66
C ALA A 573 -11.70 3.99 12.46
N GLY A 574 -11.37 4.09 13.73
CA GLY A 574 -11.99 5.01 14.68
C GLY A 574 -13.20 4.41 15.42
N PRO A 575 -13.40 4.75 16.71
CA PRO A 575 -14.40 4.09 17.56
C PRO A 575 -15.85 4.32 17.11
N HIS A 576 -16.20 5.49 16.60
CA HIS A 576 -17.58 5.78 16.14
C HIS A 576 -18.01 4.91 14.97
N ARG A 577 -17.09 4.55 14.05
CA ARG A 577 -17.40 3.61 12.97
C ARG A 577 -17.68 2.22 13.50
N VAL A 578 -16.87 1.76 14.45
CA VAL A 578 -17.05 0.44 15.08
C VAL A 578 -18.38 0.36 15.81
N GLU A 579 -18.77 1.41 16.52
CA GLU A 579 -20.09 1.51 17.17
C GLU A 579 -21.23 1.44 16.13
N ALA A 580 -21.10 2.13 15.00
CA ALA A 580 -22.07 2.06 13.91
C ALA A 580 -22.15 0.67 13.25
N TRP A 581 -21.04 -0.11 13.25
CA TRP A 581 -21.01 -1.47 12.72
C TRP A 581 -21.62 -2.51 13.67
N LEU A 582 -21.73 -2.18 14.98
CA LEU A 582 -22.46 -2.97 15.97
C LEU A 582 -23.96 -2.66 15.85
N ASN A 583 -24.61 -3.33 14.90
CA ASN A 583 -26.04 -3.16 14.59
C ASN A 583 -26.95 -4.09 15.42
N SER A 584 -28.21 -4.20 15.04
CA SER A 584 -29.20 -5.04 15.72
C SER A 584 -28.99 -6.55 15.51
N ARG A 585 -28.21 -6.96 14.51
CA ARG A 585 -27.93 -8.39 14.22
C ARG A 585 -27.03 -8.97 15.32
N ASP A 586 -27.43 -10.12 15.84
CA ASP A 586 -26.69 -10.83 16.88
C ASP A 586 -25.65 -11.76 16.24
N MET A 587 -24.38 -11.35 16.20
CA MET A 587 -23.32 -12.05 15.48
C MET A 587 -22.33 -12.74 16.40
N PRO A 588 -21.87 -13.98 16.09
CA PRO A 588 -20.65 -14.53 16.63
C PRO A 588 -19.43 -13.68 16.23
N PHE A 589 -18.33 -13.81 16.96
CA PHE A 589 -17.11 -13.03 16.72
C PHE A 589 -16.56 -13.16 15.30
N ASP A 590 -16.54 -14.39 14.77
CA ASP A 590 -16.03 -14.69 13.43
C ASP A 590 -16.90 -14.07 12.32
N VAL A 591 -18.22 -14.16 12.46
CA VAL A 591 -19.17 -13.51 11.56
C VAL A 591 -19.01 -11.99 11.60
N TRP A 592 -18.84 -11.40 12.80
CA TRP A 592 -18.64 -9.96 12.93
C TRP A 592 -17.34 -9.50 12.24
N ILE A 593 -16.21 -10.21 12.48
CA ILE A 593 -14.92 -9.90 11.84
C ILE A 593 -15.06 -9.95 10.31
N GLU A 594 -15.67 -11.00 9.75
CA GLU A 594 -15.85 -11.11 8.29
C GLU A 594 -16.82 -10.04 7.74
N SER A 595 -17.72 -9.52 8.58
CA SER A 595 -18.70 -8.51 8.23
C SER A 595 -18.19 -7.08 8.33
N ILE A 596 -16.96 -6.83 8.85
CA ILE A 596 -16.37 -5.48 8.89
C ILE A 596 -16.37 -4.89 7.47
N PRO A 597 -17.04 -3.73 7.24
CA PRO A 597 -17.22 -3.21 5.88
C PRO A 597 -15.92 -2.80 5.20
N PHE A 598 -14.96 -2.23 5.97
CA PHE A 598 -13.69 -1.76 5.45
C PHE A 598 -12.71 -2.93 5.32
N TYR A 599 -12.30 -3.23 4.09
CA TYR A 599 -11.33 -4.28 3.81
C TYR A 599 -10.05 -4.12 4.65
N GLU A 600 -9.51 -2.90 4.70
CA GLU A 600 -8.30 -2.59 5.46
C GLU A 600 -8.45 -2.94 6.94
N THR A 601 -9.57 -2.52 7.58
CA THR A 601 -9.81 -2.76 9.01
C THR A 601 -10.04 -4.24 9.30
N ARG A 602 -10.74 -4.94 8.41
CA ARG A 602 -10.95 -6.39 8.53
C ARG A 602 -9.62 -7.15 8.52
N GLU A 603 -8.73 -6.84 7.57
CA GLU A 603 -7.40 -7.45 7.48
C GLU A 603 -6.48 -6.99 8.63
N TYR A 604 -6.66 -5.76 9.12
CA TYR A 604 -5.90 -5.23 10.26
C TYR A 604 -6.14 -6.04 11.53
N VAL A 605 -7.40 -6.24 11.91
CA VAL A 605 -7.79 -7.02 13.10
C VAL A 605 -7.20 -8.44 13.03
N GLN A 606 -7.37 -9.11 11.89
CA GLN A 606 -6.87 -10.46 11.65
C GLN A 606 -5.34 -10.51 11.76
N ALA A 607 -4.65 -9.56 11.12
CA ALA A 607 -3.19 -9.51 11.10
C ALA A 607 -2.62 -9.27 12.49
N VAL A 608 -3.13 -8.27 13.23
CA VAL A 608 -2.60 -7.92 14.56
C VAL A 608 -2.77 -9.08 15.54
N LEU A 609 -3.93 -9.73 15.56
CA LEU A 609 -4.17 -10.89 16.43
C LEU A 609 -3.25 -12.07 16.08
N THR A 610 -3.03 -12.30 14.77
CA THR A 610 -2.10 -13.33 14.30
C THR A 610 -0.65 -13.00 14.66
N TYR A 611 -0.22 -11.75 14.44
CA TYR A 611 1.14 -11.29 14.77
C TYR A 611 1.43 -11.36 16.26
N ARG A 612 0.45 -11.06 17.09
CA ARG A 612 0.54 -11.22 18.55
C ARG A 612 0.90 -12.65 18.95
N VAL A 613 0.24 -13.65 18.35
CA VAL A 613 0.54 -15.08 18.60
C VAL A 613 1.96 -15.44 18.14
N ILE A 614 2.35 -14.98 16.94
CA ILE A 614 3.69 -15.25 16.39
C ILE A 614 4.78 -14.62 17.27
N LEU A 615 4.62 -13.36 17.68
CA LEU A 615 5.59 -12.66 18.52
C LEU A 615 5.73 -13.31 19.90
N GLU A 616 4.63 -13.75 20.52
CA GLU A 616 4.68 -14.50 21.77
C GLU A 616 5.43 -15.82 21.60
N ALA A 617 5.16 -16.56 20.55
CA ALA A 617 5.85 -17.82 20.26
C ALA A 617 7.35 -17.60 19.99
N SER A 618 7.72 -16.55 19.25
CA SER A 618 9.11 -16.19 18.96
C SER A 618 9.88 -15.81 20.25
N ALA A 619 9.21 -15.19 21.21
CA ALA A 619 9.83 -14.80 22.48
C ALA A 619 10.07 -15.97 23.43
N LYS A 620 9.27 -17.03 23.34
CA LYS A 620 9.28 -18.17 24.29
C LYS A 620 9.97 -19.44 23.78
N GLN A 621 10.58 -19.37 22.63
CA GLN A 621 11.38 -20.36 21.88
C GLN A 621 10.85 -21.81 21.85
N ASP A 622 10.62 -22.48 22.99
CA ASP A 622 10.32 -23.93 23.04
C ASP A 622 8.93 -24.31 23.55
N SER A 623 8.14 -23.37 24.08
CA SER A 623 6.86 -23.67 24.72
C SER A 623 5.60 -23.35 23.90
N GLY A 624 5.77 -22.87 22.65
CA GLY A 624 4.65 -22.40 21.86
C GLY A 624 3.92 -21.19 22.48
N PRO A 625 2.90 -20.62 21.82
CA PRO A 625 2.13 -19.54 22.42
C PRO A 625 1.28 -20.08 23.58
N LYS A 626 1.48 -19.55 24.78
CA LYS A 626 0.66 -19.91 25.97
C LYS A 626 -0.78 -19.42 25.84
N ASN A 627 -0.99 -18.35 25.10
CA ASN A 627 -2.29 -17.73 24.94
C ASN A 627 -2.87 -18.02 23.56
N SER A 628 -4.14 -18.41 23.53
CA SER A 628 -4.89 -18.62 22.29
C SER A 628 -5.02 -17.31 21.47
N LEU A 629 -5.31 -17.46 20.19
CA LEU A 629 -5.58 -16.32 19.27
C LEU A 629 -6.61 -15.36 19.87
N LEU A 630 -7.72 -15.89 20.35
CA LEU A 630 -8.80 -15.16 21.02
C LEU A 630 -9.05 -15.70 22.42
N THR A 631 -9.42 -14.83 23.35
CA THR A 631 -9.83 -15.21 24.68
C THR A 631 -11.18 -15.93 24.65
N HIS A 632 -11.47 -16.68 25.72
CA HIS A 632 -12.78 -17.32 25.85
C HIS A 632 -13.93 -16.30 25.91
N ALA A 633 -13.71 -15.15 26.56
CA ALA A 633 -14.68 -14.07 26.62
C ALA A 633 -14.98 -13.50 25.23
N GLU A 634 -13.96 -13.21 24.41
CA GLU A 634 -14.12 -12.73 23.04
C GLU A 634 -14.89 -13.72 22.17
N LYS A 635 -14.63 -15.03 22.30
CA LYS A 635 -15.35 -16.09 21.54
C LYS A 635 -16.81 -16.24 21.95
N LYS A 636 -17.14 -16.03 23.23
CA LYS A 636 -18.51 -16.14 23.76
C LYS A 636 -19.36 -14.90 23.58
N MET A 637 -18.71 -13.73 23.44
CA MET A 637 -19.39 -12.46 23.29
C MET A 637 -20.24 -12.43 22.01
N ARG A 638 -21.40 -11.80 22.10
CA ARG A 638 -22.27 -11.54 20.94
C ARG A 638 -22.10 -10.10 20.49
N TYR A 639 -21.78 -9.95 19.22
CA TYR A 639 -21.40 -8.66 18.61
C TYR A 639 -22.64 -7.99 18.03
N ASN A 640 -23.24 -7.11 18.82
CA ASN A 640 -24.42 -6.32 18.46
C ASN A 640 -24.43 -4.99 19.24
N GLN A 641 -25.44 -4.14 18.96
CA GLN A 641 -25.57 -2.82 19.60
C GLN A 641 -25.75 -2.86 21.13
N LYS A 642 -26.12 -4.00 21.73
CA LYS A 642 -26.26 -4.13 23.20
C LYS A 642 -24.89 -3.95 23.89
N LEU A 643 -23.78 -4.22 23.20
CA LEU A 643 -22.42 -3.95 23.70
C LEU A 643 -22.13 -2.44 23.91
N LEU A 644 -22.97 -1.54 23.38
CA LEU A 644 -22.80 -0.09 23.53
C LEU A 644 -23.57 0.45 24.73
N LYS A 645 -24.45 -0.37 25.31
CA LYS A 645 -25.19 0.01 26.53
C LYS A 645 -24.34 -0.35 27.75
N LYS A 646 -24.01 0.65 28.56
CA LYS A 646 -23.35 0.48 29.86
C LYS A 646 -24.30 -0.13 30.87
#